data_4f777f0515acd39a068805a4adc11f25
#
_entry.id   4f777f0515acd39a068805a4adc11f25
#
_cell.length_a   1.000
_cell.length_b   1.000
_cell.length_c   1.000
_cell.angle_alpha   90.00
_cell.angle_beta   90.00
_cell.angle_gamma   90.00
#
_symmetry.space_group_name_H-M   'P 1'
#
loop_
_entity.id
_entity.type
_entity.pdbx_description
1 polymer ?
#
loop_
_entity_poly.entity_id
_entity_poly.type
_entity_poly.pdbx_seq_one_letter_code
_entity_poly.pdbx_strand_id
1 'polypeptide(L)'
;MDADIQKTDEGMVSKIRGLSTKWDEFYKLSVQDLIVENSKVLNSTNILPIRQWIEKNIYLPIELMGSGNAGFFSFEDCKYLIPVVEWLEPACDIEEVFVDKCRQSCVTTLSAAYLIQQGCQTPEPAIYYNASEDSVRIMISQKTDPLIDACSVARTVFSSKRSPDGANSDKEKSGIGFTHYFLSAGTPKSFAGPSAKTIICDELARYPQTNEGDSYLMISGRGTRFRGKGLKMLSFTTCRNSDDYVLKHSVNATHYRMKTKCPNCGTFEELVLEGIAYVCPFTGEWKKVHDTDLRGDQTSLVEGFFYEFSCCKHRISDDERIKMNRDYGNSTQLFMTKEGEKKKVCIKITYMMTSVIDAMGEIARAYIGSWELNKKTGTYNINYNTRQTIWNQMLSLPYDENKSSVVVDTKDYYKYRNPCSKEKTLPRGTYLITVGIDTQKGLQAGETTEKSWKTKPRIELVYLAHVKEYDENFDTVREKIVVIDREIIHGGNERIIMEQPATYERDLLDALNRRFVVSPDCPISNPSFFENINTLDQYISKKETNITPYYYHDAVSNTYTPKHQFLKTGQIATMGVNYICCDFQGDQSQTAGLFRFYVENHPANERVTGNGYAESTMSERGILEKFLFVQGGTPSKRNKFSSELIRPVKETRRLQSIAENVFNNTYIEIAKRERIANALFSSLMTGWVSKVKEIFLNPYNGLVHREPCLLEFAQNLTDDDIQGFFSEERISFVNKKGIENDYEYHPVSGIRNEVLDCCVYAYLAKNYFVASPEYKDILVRIEKSRKNLKSLIENELEKNKKQ
;
A
#
# COMPACT_ATOMS: atom_id res chain seq x y z
N MET A 1 42.57 74.47 6.10
CA MET A 1 41.75 73.25 5.80
C MET A 1 42.47 72.23 4.92
N ASP A 2 43.39 72.62 4.00
CA ASP A 2 44.05 71.70 3.09
C ASP A 2 45.30 70.94 3.65
N ALA A 3 45.86 71.45 4.77
CA ALA A 3 47.02 70.81 5.41
C ALA A 3 46.67 69.59 6.30
N ASP A 4 45.44 69.53 6.82
CA ASP A 4 44.98 68.49 7.71
C ASP A 4 44.44 67.29 6.89
N ILE A 5 44.00 67.54 5.68
CA ILE A 5 43.53 66.46 4.76
C ILE A 5 44.69 65.63 4.20
N GLN A 6 45.84 66.31 3.84
CA GLN A 6 47.04 65.58 3.42
C GLN A 6 47.70 64.74 4.50
N LYS A 7 47.68 65.17 5.78
CA LYS A 7 48.21 64.34 6.90
C LYS A 7 47.36 63.15 7.22
N THR A 8 46.05 63.23 7.05
CA THR A 8 45.15 62.06 7.17
C THR A 8 45.31 61.04 6.07
N ASP A 9 45.54 61.49 4.84
CA ASP A 9 45.76 60.62 3.69
C ASP A 9 47.10 59.86 3.77
N GLU A 10 48.22 60.54 4.09
CA GLU A 10 49.50 59.86 4.28
C GLU A 10 49.50 58.85 5.45
N GLY A 11 48.77 59.15 6.57
CA GLY A 11 48.59 58.25 7.68
C GLY A 11 47.73 57.01 7.29
N MET A 12 46.74 57.20 6.45
CA MET A 12 45.87 56.12 5.96
C MET A 12 46.59 55.25 4.93
N VAL A 13 47.33 55.86 4.02
CA VAL A 13 48.16 55.15 3.00
C VAL A 13 49.27 54.33 3.68
N SER A 14 49.93 54.85 4.69
CA SER A 14 50.95 54.11 5.44
C SER A 14 50.36 52.96 6.27
N LYS A 15 49.15 53.10 6.81
CA LYS A 15 48.38 51.99 7.47
C LYS A 15 47.94 50.93 6.44
N ILE A 16 47.49 51.35 5.27
CA ILE A 16 47.11 50.43 4.21
C ILE A 16 48.32 49.72 3.66
N ARG A 17 49.48 50.40 3.46
CA ARG A 17 50.74 49.74 3.10
C ARG A 17 51.26 48.76 4.16
N GLY A 18 51.14 49.12 5.44
CA GLY A 18 51.48 48.22 6.55
C GLY A 18 50.56 47.00 6.69
N LEU A 19 49.28 47.16 6.30
CA LEU A 19 48.34 46.03 6.23
C LEU A 19 48.67 45.16 5.00
N SER A 20 49.00 45.77 3.86
CA SER A 20 49.41 45.03 2.64
C SER A 20 50.66 44.17 2.87
N THR A 21 51.68 44.73 3.51
CA THR A 21 52.89 43.95 3.84
C THR A 21 52.64 42.82 4.84
N LYS A 22 51.75 43.07 5.85
CA LYS A 22 51.34 42.02 6.79
C LYS A 22 50.47 40.95 6.12
N TRP A 23 49.62 41.30 5.18
CA TRP A 23 48.85 40.34 4.41
C TRP A 23 49.74 39.54 3.45
N ASP A 24 50.75 40.17 2.82
CA ASP A 24 51.71 39.50 1.96
C ASP A 24 52.64 38.56 2.77
N GLU A 25 53.04 38.92 3.96
CA GLU A 25 53.75 38.03 4.88
C GLU A 25 52.85 36.88 5.40
N PHE A 26 51.62 37.18 5.77
CA PHE A 26 50.65 36.19 6.20
C PHE A 26 50.28 35.24 5.07
N TYR A 27 50.10 35.76 3.86
CA TYR A 27 49.88 34.92 2.65
C TYR A 27 51.12 34.08 2.32
N LYS A 28 52.31 34.63 2.39
CA LYS A 28 53.55 33.91 2.17
C LYS A 28 53.81 32.82 3.23
N LEU A 29 53.62 33.14 4.48
CA LEU A 29 53.72 32.17 5.58
C LEU A 29 52.63 31.10 5.49
N SER A 30 51.36 31.48 5.35
CA SER A 30 50.25 30.50 5.24
C SER A 30 50.33 29.64 3.96
N VAL A 31 50.70 30.18 2.82
CA VAL A 31 50.88 29.47 1.57
C VAL A 31 52.16 28.63 1.60
N GLN A 32 53.26 29.13 2.15
CA GLN A 32 54.48 28.34 2.28
C GLN A 32 54.37 27.25 3.36
N ASP A 33 53.75 27.54 4.48
CA ASP A 33 53.49 26.52 5.49
C ASP A 33 52.47 25.48 5.01
N LEU A 34 51.42 25.90 4.29
CA LEU A 34 50.51 24.99 3.61
C LEU A 34 51.21 24.16 2.49
N ILE A 35 52.12 24.78 1.75
CA ILE A 35 52.91 24.06 0.73
C ILE A 35 53.94 23.14 1.37
N VAL A 36 54.59 23.50 2.44
CA VAL A 36 55.59 22.70 3.12
C VAL A 36 54.99 21.61 3.99
N GLU A 37 53.99 21.89 4.82
CA GLU A 37 53.27 20.84 5.60
C GLU A 37 52.32 20.02 4.78
N ASN A 38 51.67 20.61 3.79
CA ASN A 38 50.69 19.94 2.95
C ASN A 38 51.19 19.72 1.50
N SER A 39 52.45 19.93 1.17
CA SER A 39 52.98 19.69 -0.18
C SER A 39 52.80 18.21 -0.64
N LYS A 40 52.64 17.30 0.30
CA LYS A 40 52.26 15.91 0.00
C LYS A 40 50.77 15.77 -0.32
N VAL A 41 49.93 16.67 0.13
CA VAL A 41 48.47 16.70 -0.08
C VAL A 41 48.13 17.58 -1.31
N LEU A 42 48.87 18.67 -1.51
CA LEU A 42 48.69 19.63 -2.61
C LEU A 42 49.43 19.25 -3.92
N ASN A 43 50.15 18.16 -3.93
CA ASN A 43 50.70 17.61 -5.18
C ASN A 43 49.54 17.14 -6.05
N SER A 44 49.03 17.99 -6.92
CA SER A 44 47.97 17.76 -7.89
C SER A 44 48.17 16.56 -8.82
N THR A 45 49.37 15.94 -8.75
CA THR A 45 49.73 14.72 -9.48
C THR A 45 49.39 13.41 -8.76
N ASN A 46 48.92 13.45 -7.49
CA ASN A 46 48.66 12.25 -6.68
C ASN A 46 47.27 12.27 -6.01
N ILE A 47 46.23 12.58 -6.77
CA ILE A 47 44.85 12.32 -6.30
C ILE A 47 44.65 10.81 -6.28
N LEU A 48 44.56 10.24 -5.07
CA LEU A 48 44.31 8.82 -4.92
C LEU A 48 42.84 8.50 -5.24
N PRO A 49 42.54 7.37 -5.86
CA PRO A 49 41.19 6.86 -5.94
C PRO A 49 40.52 6.82 -4.54
N ILE A 50 39.22 7.11 -4.49
CA ILE A 50 38.48 7.23 -3.23
C ILE A 50 38.71 6.03 -2.31
N ARG A 51 38.66 4.81 -2.85
CA ARG A 51 38.92 3.59 -2.11
C ARG A 51 40.30 3.58 -1.47
N GLN A 52 41.37 3.84 -2.26
CA GLN A 52 42.75 3.82 -1.76
C GLN A 52 42.99 4.90 -0.71
N TRP A 53 42.39 6.09 -0.90
CA TRP A 53 42.49 7.16 0.08
C TRP A 53 41.85 6.79 1.40
N ILE A 54 40.59 6.23 1.37
CA ILE A 54 39.88 5.80 2.55
C ILE A 54 40.67 4.71 3.31
N GLU A 55 41.12 3.65 2.64
CA GLU A 55 41.90 2.56 3.27
C GLU A 55 43.20 3.06 3.89
N LYS A 56 43.82 4.10 3.29
CA LYS A 56 45.07 4.66 3.78
C LYS A 56 44.92 5.63 4.96
N ASN A 57 43.85 6.41 5.01
CA ASN A 57 43.76 7.58 5.87
C ASN A 57 42.67 7.49 6.95
N ILE A 58 41.59 6.73 6.69
CA ILE A 58 40.47 6.64 7.64
C ILE A 58 40.76 5.56 8.67
N TYR A 59 40.94 5.98 9.91
CA TYR A 59 41.08 5.09 11.05
C TYR A 59 39.74 5.01 11.81
N LEU A 60 39.24 3.83 12.04
CA LEU A 60 38.03 3.55 12.80
C LEU A 60 38.38 3.43 14.28
N PRO A 61 38.07 4.41 15.13
CA PRO A 61 38.48 4.39 16.55
C PRO A 61 37.67 3.38 17.36
N ILE A 62 38.19 3.04 18.57
CA ILE A 62 37.58 2.06 19.47
C ILE A 62 36.18 2.47 19.90
N GLU A 63 35.98 3.76 20.11
CA GLU A 63 34.67 4.36 20.48
C GLU A 63 33.60 4.10 19.44
N LEU A 64 33.98 3.95 18.18
CA LEU A 64 33.09 3.70 17.07
C LEU A 64 32.83 2.20 16.84
N MET A 65 33.85 1.39 16.96
CA MET A 65 33.85 -0.02 16.50
C MET A 65 33.97 -1.04 17.62
N GLY A 66 34.27 -0.64 18.83
CA GLY A 66 34.65 -1.53 19.91
C GLY A 66 36.09 -2.08 19.76
N SER A 67 36.66 -2.62 20.83
CA SER A 67 38.06 -2.97 20.93
C SER A 67 38.56 -4.02 19.91
N GLY A 68 37.68 -4.87 19.42
CA GLY A 68 38.04 -5.94 18.48
C GLY A 68 38.08 -5.53 16.98
N ASN A 69 37.52 -4.37 16.63
CA ASN A 69 37.33 -3.97 15.24
C ASN A 69 37.89 -2.57 14.92
N ALA A 70 38.63 -1.97 15.85
CA ALA A 70 39.34 -0.72 15.63
C ALA A 70 40.53 -0.92 14.70
N GLY A 71 40.75 0.03 13.77
CA GLY A 71 41.83 -0.06 12.79
C GLY A 71 41.56 0.82 11.58
N PHE A 72 42.44 0.74 10.59
CA PHE A 72 42.17 1.41 9.32
C PHE A 72 40.98 0.79 8.62
N PHE A 73 40.17 1.64 7.96
CA PHE A 73 39.04 1.18 7.19
C PHE A 73 39.53 0.19 6.11
N SER A 74 38.90 -0.97 6.04
CA SER A 74 39.21 -1.98 5.04
C SER A 74 37.96 -2.42 4.32
N PHE A 75 38.07 -2.54 2.99
CA PHE A 75 37.00 -3.12 2.17
C PHE A 75 36.97 -4.65 2.19
N GLU A 76 37.89 -5.33 2.88
CA GLU A 76 37.93 -6.80 2.90
C GLU A 76 36.64 -7.45 3.37
N ASP A 77 35.98 -6.85 4.38
CA ASP A 77 34.75 -7.36 4.98
C ASP A 77 33.48 -6.70 4.37
N CYS A 78 33.64 -5.77 3.46
CA CYS A 78 32.56 -5.07 2.79
C CYS A 78 32.83 -4.81 1.30
N LYS A 79 33.36 -5.82 0.59
CA LYS A 79 33.70 -5.72 -0.83
C LYS A 79 32.51 -5.38 -1.72
N TYR A 80 31.29 -5.63 -1.29
CA TYR A 80 30.06 -5.18 -1.95
C TYR A 80 29.92 -3.65 -2.03
N LEU A 81 30.71 -2.89 -1.26
CA LEU A 81 30.78 -1.42 -1.35
C LEU A 81 31.76 -0.92 -2.42
N ILE A 82 32.63 -1.78 -2.95
CA ILE A 82 33.59 -1.38 -3.98
C ILE A 82 32.90 -0.74 -5.20
N PRO A 83 31.85 -1.35 -5.79
CA PRO A 83 31.14 -0.73 -6.91
C PRO A 83 30.54 0.64 -6.54
N VAL A 84 30.03 0.80 -5.33
CA VAL A 84 29.48 2.08 -4.86
C VAL A 84 30.54 3.17 -4.88
N VAL A 85 31.73 2.85 -4.38
CA VAL A 85 32.87 3.80 -4.37
C VAL A 85 33.35 4.12 -5.79
N GLU A 86 33.43 3.11 -6.65
CA GLU A 86 33.80 3.30 -8.07
C GLU A 86 32.81 4.20 -8.81
N TRP A 87 31.53 4.10 -8.54
CA TRP A 87 30.50 5.01 -9.11
C TRP A 87 30.61 6.44 -8.57
N LEU A 88 31.14 6.62 -7.37
CA LEU A 88 31.39 7.93 -6.77
C LEU A 88 32.68 8.60 -7.26
N GLU A 89 33.58 7.87 -7.93
CA GLU A 89 34.79 8.48 -8.49
C GLU A 89 34.47 9.64 -9.40
N PRO A 90 35.24 10.76 -9.32
CA PRO A 90 35.01 11.93 -10.17
C PRO A 90 35.04 11.64 -11.68
N ALA A 91 35.83 10.65 -12.09
CA ALA A 91 35.96 10.25 -13.51
C ALA A 91 34.76 9.37 -13.97
N CYS A 92 33.92 8.89 -13.09
CA CYS A 92 32.76 8.09 -13.44
C CYS A 92 31.56 8.98 -13.83
N ASP A 93 30.89 8.66 -14.94
CA ASP A 93 29.74 9.44 -15.44
C ASP A 93 28.44 9.24 -14.61
N ILE A 94 28.43 8.33 -13.65
CA ILE A 94 27.28 8.11 -12.77
C ILE A 94 27.08 9.33 -11.88
N GLU A 95 25.85 9.87 -11.85
CA GLU A 95 25.46 11.04 -11.06
C GLU A 95 24.65 10.65 -9.83
N GLU A 96 23.79 9.63 -9.93
CA GLU A 96 22.91 9.21 -8.85
C GLU A 96 23.11 7.72 -8.51
N VAL A 97 23.49 7.45 -7.29
CA VAL A 97 23.73 6.11 -6.76
C VAL A 97 22.71 5.81 -5.67
N PHE A 98 21.85 4.83 -5.89
CA PHE A 98 20.89 4.33 -4.92
C PHE A 98 21.38 3.02 -4.30
N VAL A 99 21.28 2.91 -2.98
CA VAL A 99 21.68 1.72 -2.25
C VAL A 99 20.54 1.26 -1.34
N ASP A 100 19.90 0.16 -1.71
CA ASP A 100 19.02 -0.57 -0.81
C ASP A 100 19.89 -1.42 0.12
N LYS A 101 19.93 -1.06 1.40
CA LYS A 101 20.87 -1.68 2.34
C LYS A 101 20.17 -2.47 3.45
N CYS A 102 20.82 -3.57 3.84
CA CYS A 102 20.51 -4.23 5.11
C CYS A 102 21.08 -3.45 6.31
N ARG A 103 20.70 -3.84 7.52
CA ARG A 103 21.34 -3.35 8.75
C ARG A 103 22.83 -3.71 8.75
N GLN A 104 23.66 -2.90 9.44
CA GLN A 104 25.09 -3.13 9.61
C GLN A 104 25.90 -3.29 8.31
N SER A 105 25.45 -2.68 7.23
CA SER A 105 26.08 -2.74 5.91
C SER A 105 27.24 -1.74 5.70
N CYS A 106 27.71 -1.07 6.72
CA CYS A 106 28.79 -0.06 6.70
C CYS A 106 28.55 1.16 5.77
N VAL A 107 27.43 1.29 5.07
CA VAL A 107 27.17 2.38 4.12
C VAL A 107 27.19 3.75 4.80
N THR A 108 26.60 3.89 5.99
CA THR A 108 26.63 5.16 6.75
C THR A 108 28.07 5.55 7.17
N THR A 109 28.90 4.58 7.56
CA THR A 109 30.32 4.83 7.88
C THR A 109 31.10 5.20 6.62
N LEU A 110 30.85 4.52 5.49
CA LEU A 110 31.42 4.86 4.21
C LEU A 110 31.04 6.28 3.76
N SER A 111 29.78 6.70 3.97
CA SER A 111 29.33 8.05 3.60
C SER A 111 30.06 9.14 4.38
N ALA A 112 30.35 8.92 5.69
CA ALA A 112 31.16 9.82 6.47
C ALA A 112 32.61 9.85 5.99
N ALA A 113 33.22 8.69 5.71
CA ALA A 113 34.57 8.57 5.18
C ALA A 113 34.69 9.25 3.81
N TYR A 114 33.67 9.12 2.95
CA TYR A 114 33.63 9.77 1.65
C TYR A 114 33.56 11.31 1.76
N LEU A 115 32.74 11.87 2.67
CA LEU A 115 32.72 13.32 2.92
C LEU A 115 34.10 13.83 3.40
N ILE A 116 34.75 13.08 4.29
CA ILE A 116 36.07 13.48 4.80
C ILE A 116 37.12 13.41 3.66
N GLN A 117 37.10 12.34 2.86
CA GLN A 117 37.97 12.19 1.69
C GLN A 117 37.77 13.37 0.72
N GLN A 118 36.51 13.72 0.42
CA GLN A 118 36.20 14.83 -0.47
C GLN A 118 36.73 16.16 0.05
N GLY A 119 36.51 16.46 1.33
CA GLY A 119 37.06 17.67 1.93
C GLY A 119 38.60 17.73 1.90
N CYS A 120 39.27 16.60 1.98
CA CYS A 120 40.73 16.54 1.97
C CYS A 120 41.35 16.56 0.57
N GLN A 121 40.71 15.95 -0.43
CA GLN A 121 41.34 15.80 -1.77
C GLN A 121 40.70 16.67 -2.85
N THR A 122 39.39 16.88 -2.76
CA THR A 122 38.61 17.67 -3.73
C THR A 122 37.69 18.61 -3.02
N PRO A 123 38.22 19.66 -2.35
CA PRO A 123 37.46 20.52 -1.46
C PRO A 123 36.36 21.25 -2.18
N GLU A 124 35.12 20.79 -2.03
CA GLU A 124 33.90 21.33 -2.62
C GLU A 124 32.74 21.26 -1.61
N PRO A 125 31.71 22.13 -1.76
CA PRO A 125 30.53 22.07 -0.90
C PRO A 125 29.81 20.73 -1.03
N ALA A 126 29.45 20.13 0.10
CA ALA A 126 28.63 18.94 0.18
C ALA A 126 27.44 19.11 1.11
N ILE A 127 26.38 18.36 0.87
CA ILE A 127 25.21 18.34 1.75
C ILE A 127 24.92 16.89 2.15
N TYR A 128 24.78 16.68 3.44
CA TYR A 128 24.30 15.44 4.01
C TYR A 128 22.90 15.66 4.57
N TYR A 129 21.94 14.86 4.14
CA TYR A 129 20.58 14.84 4.65
C TYR A 129 20.29 13.57 5.44
N ASN A 130 19.55 13.71 6.54
CA ASN A 130 18.93 12.60 7.25
C ASN A 130 17.47 12.93 7.62
N ALA A 131 16.68 11.94 8.00
CA ALA A 131 15.24 12.08 8.25
C ALA A 131 14.91 13.07 9.40
N SER A 132 15.74 13.19 10.42
CA SER A 132 15.49 14.05 11.60
C SER A 132 16.76 14.79 12.06
N GLU A 133 16.58 15.89 12.83
CA GLU A 133 17.70 16.63 13.43
C GLU A 133 18.50 15.76 14.40
N ASP A 134 17.85 14.88 15.16
CA ASP A 134 18.55 13.98 16.10
C ASP A 134 19.42 12.98 15.34
N SER A 135 18.94 12.43 14.21
CA SER A 135 19.75 11.55 13.36
C SER A 135 20.96 12.27 12.75
N VAL A 136 20.79 13.56 12.39
CA VAL A 136 21.89 14.40 11.92
C VAL A 136 22.94 14.61 13.03
N ARG A 137 22.52 14.94 14.27
CA ARG A 137 23.44 15.07 15.41
C ARG A 137 24.19 13.78 15.71
N ILE A 138 23.49 12.64 15.66
CA ILE A 138 24.10 11.32 15.86
C ILE A 138 25.16 11.07 14.77
N MET A 139 24.87 11.39 13.53
CA MET A 139 25.83 11.22 12.41
C MET A 139 27.10 12.05 12.65
N ILE A 140 26.93 13.31 13.10
CA ILE A 140 28.08 14.18 13.39
C ILE A 140 28.86 13.66 14.59
N SER A 141 28.21 13.51 15.74
CA SER A 141 28.87 13.23 17.01
C SER A 141 29.44 11.81 17.10
N GLN A 142 28.75 10.84 16.52
CA GLN A 142 29.14 9.42 16.64
C GLN A 142 29.84 8.86 15.40
N LYS A 143 29.89 9.58 14.28
CA LYS A 143 30.56 9.11 13.07
C LYS A 143 31.54 10.13 12.54
N THR A 144 31.09 11.31 12.11
CA THR A 144 31.91 12.26 11.40
C THR A 144 33.04 12.82 12.26
N ASP A 145 32.74 13.31 13.46
CA ASP A 145 33.72 13.90 14.36
C ASP A 145 34.79 12.89 14.83
N PRO A 146 34.44 11.68 15.27
CA PRO A 146 35.44 10.68 15.64
C PRO A 146 36.36 10.29 14.48
N LEU A 147 35.84 10.25 13.25
CA LEU A 147 36.64 9.94 12.06
C LEU A 147 37.57 11.09 11.67
N ILE A 148 37.13 12.36 11.79
CA ILE A 148 37.97 13.53 11.57
C ILE A 148 39.08 13.56 12.64
N ASP A 149 38.75 13.34 13.89
CA ASP A 149 39.67 13.36 15.01
C ASP A 149 40.75 12.22 14.91
N ALA A 150 40.36 11.09 14.36
CA ALA A 150 41.26 9.95 14.13
C ALA A 150 42.10 10.06 12.86
N CYS A 151 41.71 10.87 11.88
CA CYS A 151 42.41 11.05 10.61
C CYS A 151 43.42 12.19 10.67
N SER A 152 44.71 11.93 10.56
CA SER A 152 45.76 12.94 10.63
C SER A 152 45.61 14.03 9.56
N VAL A 153 45.26 13.64 8.33
CA VAL A 153 45.05 14.57 7.19
C VAL A 153 43.82 15.41 7.42
N ALA A 154 42.68 14.83 7.87
CA ALA A 154 41.46 15.56 8.10
C ALA A 154 41.62 16.63 9.22
N ARG A 155 42.37 16.33 10.28
CA ARG A 155 42.64 17.29 11.34
C ARG A 155 43.36 18.56 10.88
N THR A 156 44.10 18.49 9.79
CA THR A 156 44.81 19.68 9.25
C THR A 156 43.92 20.48 8.27
N VAL A 157 42.92 19.86 7.70
CA VAL A 157 42.07 20.45 6.64
C VAL A 157 40.76 21.00 7.22
N PHE A 158 40.12 20.28 8.15
CA PHE A 158 38.89 20.70 8.78
C PHE A 158 39.16 21.68 9.93
N SER A 159 38.32 22.70 10.07
CA SER A 159 38.41 23.67 11.16
C SER A 159 38.22 23.01 12.54
N SER A 160 38.91 23.53 13.55
CA SER A 160 38.78 22.98 14.91
C SER A 160 37.40 23.19 15.50
N LYS A 161 36.94 22.32 16.40
CA LYS A 161 35.65 22.40 17.12
C LYS A 161 35.56 23.67 18.02
N ARG A 162 36.69 24.32 18.29
CA ARG A 162 36.78 25.52 19.13
C ARG A 162 37.03 26.81 18.34
N SER A 163 36.80 26.77 17.00
CA SER A 163 36.94 27.97 16.19
C SER A 163 35.95 29.04 16.64
N PRO A 164 36.40 30.30 16.90
CA PRO A 164 35.51 31.38 17.31
C PRO A 164 34.42 31.73 16.26
N ASP A 165 34.65 31.35 15.02
CA ASP A 165 33.83 31.72 13.89
C ASP A 165 32.60 30.79 13.69
N GLY A 166 32.39 29.82 14.58
CA GLY A 166 31.29 28.87 14.45
C GLY A 166 31.39 27.90 13.25
N ALA A 167 32.55 27.88 12.57
CA ALA A 167 32.79 27.10 11.35
C ALA A 167 32.71 25.58 11.53
N ASN A 168 32.57 25.12 12.76
CA ASN A 168 32.42 23.70 13.08
C ASN A 168 31.29 23.51 14.09
N SER A 169 30.05 23.55 13.61
CA SER A 169 28.83 23.44 14.42
C SER A 169 28.18 22.05 14.27
N ASP A 170 27.06 21.86 14.94
CA ASP A 170 26.19 20.66 14.79
C ASP A 170 25.45 20.60 13.44
N LYS A 171 25.64 21.58 12.56
CA LYS A 171 25.01 21.66 11.24
C LYS A 171 25.99 21.84 10.10
N GLU A 172 27.22 22.23 10.39
CA GLU A 172 28.22 22.56 9.39
C GLU A 172 29.60 22.07 9.82
N LYS A 173 30.34 21.55 8.87
CA LYS A 173 31.78 21.22 9.01
C LYS A 173 32.52 21.92 7.91
N SER A 174 33.24 22.97 8.23
CA SER A 174 34.01 23.74 7.28
C SER A 174 35.49 23.40 7.33
N GLY A 175 36.14 23.60 6.22
CA GLY A 175 37.58 23.48 6.07
C GLY A 175 38.10 24.44 5.02
N ILE A 176 39.35 24.26 4.60
CA ILE A 176 40.01 25.12 3.62
C ILE A 176 39.34 24.94 2.26
N GLY A 177 38.54 25.97 1.88
CA GLY A 177 37.89 26.02 0.57
C GLY A 177 36.58 25.26 0.43
N PHE A 178 36.02 24.70 1.51
CA PHE A 178 34.73 24.01 1.46
C PHE A 178 33.91 24.13 2.75
N THR A 179 32.62 23.86 2.62
CA THR A 179 31.71 23.66 3.76
C THR A 179 30.80 22.47 3.49
N HIS A 180 30.75 21.55 4.44
CA HIS A 180 29.82 20.41 4.42
C HIS A 180 28.63 20.74 5.33
N TYR A 181 27.44 20.73 4.78
CA TYR A 181 26.18 21.01 5.50
C TYR A 181 25.51 19.70 5.93
N PHE A 182 25.05 19.65 7.16
CA PHE A 182 24.33 18.52 7.71
C PHE A 182 22.90 18.96 8.06
N LEU A 183 21.95 18.51 7.27
CA LEU A 183 20.58 19.03 7.27
C LEU A 183 19.56 17.92 7.54
N SER A 184 18.41 18.30 8.12
CA SER A 184 17.30 17.38 8.35
C SER A 184 16.27 17.51 7.23
N ALA A 185 15.88 16.40 6.62
CA ALA A 185 14.78 16.34 5.66
C ALA A 185 13.39 16.53 6.34
N GLY A 186 13.32 16.45 7.68
CA GLY A 186 12.11 16.74 8.44
C GLY A 186 11.77 18.24 8.53
N THR A 187 12.68 19.13 8.09
CA THR A 187 12.50 20.58 8.18
C THR A 187 12.42 21.18 6.76
N PRO A 188 11.24 21.63 6.27
CA PRO A 188 11.09 22.15 4.91
C PRO A 188 12.10 23.25 4.54
N LYS A 189 12.43 24.13 5.48
CA LYS A 189 13.43 25.20 5.30
C LYS A 189 14.82 24.67 4.88
N SER A 190 15.17 23.42 5.20
CA SER A 190 16.45 22.82 4.83
C SER A 190 16.58 22.60 3.33
N PHE A 191 15.46 22.49 2.61
CA PHE A 191 15.46 22.35 1.16
C PHE A 191 15.74 23.67 0.42
N ALA A 192 15.66 24.81 1.09
CA ALA A 192 16.07 26.11 0.55
C ALA A 192 17.58 26.41 0.71
N GLY A 193 18.36 25.43 1.16
CA GLY A 193 19.77 25.52 1.47
C GLY A 193 20.72 25.76 0.27
N PRO A 194 22.04 25.67 0.49
CA PRO A 194 23.05 25.88 -0.52
C PRO A 194 22.96 24.83 -1.65
N SER A 195 23.56 25.14 -2.78
CA SER A 195 23.80 24.17 -3.87
C SER A 195 25.10 23.41 -3.60
N ALA A 196 25.13 22.10 -3.88
CA ALA A 196 26.32 21.29 -3.69
C ALA A 196 26.53 20.32 -4.86
N LYS A 197 27.78 19.99 -5.09
CA LYS A 197 28.19 18.99 -6.08
C LYS A 197 28.07 17.57 -5.54
N THR A 198 28.24 17.39 -4.23
CA THR A 198 28.05 16.13 -3.53
C THR A 198 26.83 16.23 -2.61
N ILE A 199 25.88 15.30 -2.76
CA ILE A 199 24.67 15.21 -1.95
C ILE A 199 24.54 13.78 -1.44
N ILE A 200 24.34 13.65 -0.12
CA ILE A 200 24.14 12.35 0.51
C ILE A 200 22.76 12.35 1.16
N CYS A 201 21.95 11.35 0.87
CA CYS A 201 20.63 11.13 1.47
C CYS A 201 20.65 9.81 2.26
N ASP A 202 20.78 9.91 3.58
CA ASP A 202 20.77 8.76 4.50
C ASP A 202 19.36 8.52 5.01
N GLU A 203 18.94 7.25 5.08
CA GLU A 203 17.61 6.79 5.48
C GLU A 203 16.48 7.43 4.66
N LEU A 204 16.66 7.50 3.34
CA LEU A 204 15.75 8.15 2.39
C LEU A 204 14.30 7.67 2.52
N ALA A 205 14.05 6.40 2.83
CA ALA A 205 12.71 5.85 3.04
C ALA A 205 11.95 6.47 4.23
N ARG A 206 12.65 7.19 5.11
CA ARG A 206 12.07 7.85 6.29
C ARG A 206 11.80 9.32 6.09
N TYR A 207 12.08 9.86 4.90
CA TYR A 207 11.85 11.28 4.65
C TYR A 207 10.35 11.57 4.59
N PRO A 208 9.89 12.62 5.28
CA PRO A 208 8.49 12.98 5.26
C PRO A 208 8.09 13.52 3.88
N GLN A 209 6.86 13.28 3.51
CA GLN A 209 6.21 14.07 2.47
C GLN A 209 5.91 15.46 3.04
N THR A 210 6.22 16.50 2.29
CA THR A 210 5.99 17.87 2.69
C THR A 210 4.85 18.49 1.89
N ASN A 211 4.25 19.56 2.43
CA ASN A 211 3.25 20.33 1.69
C ASN A 211 3.81 21.00 0.42
N GLU A 212 5.14 21.10 0.30
CA GLU A 212 5.84 21.67 -0.85
C GLU A 212 6.15 20.60 -1.92
N GLY A 213 5.86 19.31 -1.66
CA GLY A 213 6.05 18.21 -2.58
C GLY A 213 7.04 17.13 -2.11
N ASP A 214 7.60 16.43 -3.07
CA ASP A 214 8.52 15.32 -2.86
C ASP A 214 9.87 15.80 -2.36
N SER A 215 10.24 15.37 -1.16
CA SER A 215 11.50 15.78 -0.49
C SER A 215 12.74 15.44 -1.32
N TYR A 216 12.77 14.26 -1.99
CA TYR A 216 13.91 13.86 -2.80
C TYR A 216 14.09 14.76 -4.02
N LEU A 217 13.00 15.11 -4.70
CA LEU A 217 13.06 16.01 -5.87
C LEU A 217 13.55 17.41 -5.46
N MET A 218 13.11 17.90 -4.29
CA MET A 218 13.60 19.19 -3.76
C MET A 218 15.10 19.15 -3.43
N ILE A 219 15.57 18.05 -2.83
CA ILE A 219 17.00 17.85 -2.52
C ILE A 219 17.81 17.73 -3.82
N SER A 220 17.35 16.94 -4.79
CA SER A 220 18.05 16.78 -6.07
C SER A 220 18.17 18.10 -6.84
N GLY A 221 17.22 19.01 -6.63
CA GLY A 221 17.26 20.38 -7.14
C GLY A 221 18.50 21.17 -6.70
N ARG A 222 19.07 20.84 -5.52
CA ARG A 222 20.31 21.49 -5.02
C ARG A 222 21.55 21.10 -5.82
N GLY A 223 21.52 19.95 -6.51
CA GLY A 223 22.57 19.47 -7.40
C GLY A 223 22.43 19.89 -8.86
N THR A 224 21.29 20.45 -9.26
CA THR A 224 20.96 20.69 -10.68
C THR A 224 22.05 21.49 -11.43
N ARG A 225 22.69 22.48 -10.80
CA ARG A 225 23.77 23.28 -11.40
C ARG A 225 25.00 22.44 -11.79
N PHE A 226 25.16 21.28 -11.16
CA PHE A 226 26.32 20.41 -11.30
C PHE A 226 26.04 19.17 -12.18
N ARG A 227 24.82 19.01 -12.70
CA ARG A 227 24.50 17.94 -13.65
C ARG A 227 25.36 18.05 -14.89
N GLY A 228 25.96 16.95 -15.32
CA GLY A 228 26.98 16.94 -16.42
C GLY A 228 28.32 17.56 -16.04
N LYS A 229 28.53 17.97 -14.78
CA LYS A 229 29.76 18.63 -14.30
C LYS A 229 30.32 17.92 -13.05
N GLY A 230 30.04 16.61 -12.90
CA GLY A 230 30.54 15.79 -11.82
C GLY A 230 29.65 15.80 -10.56
N LEU A 231 28.34 16.03 -10.69
CA LEU A 231 27.37 15.81 -9.61
C LEU A 231 27.49 14.37 -9.10
N LYS A 232 27.51 14.20 -7.77
CA LYS A 232 27.46 12.90 -7.10
C LYS A 232 26.36 12.91 -6.03
N MET A 233 25.33 12.12 -6.23
CA MET A 233 24.27 11.90 -5.25
C MET A 233 24.30 10.46 -4.77
N LEU A 234 24.54 10.24 -3.49
CA LEU A 234 24.49 8.94 -2.84
C LEU A 234 23.24 8.87 -1.95
N SER A 235 22.29 8.06 -2.33
CA SER A 235 21.03 7.87 -1.62
C SER A 235 20.92 6.45 -1.12
N PHE A 236 20.74 6.26 0.19
CA PHE A 236 20.67 4.92 0.74
C PHE A 236 19.66 4.83 1.88
N THR A 237 19.10 3.64 2.01
CA THR A 237 18.11 3.35 3.04
C THR A 237 17.99 1.86 3.31
N THR A 238 17.41 1.55 4.45
CA THR A 238 16.80 0.25 4.71
C THR A 238 15.36 0.30 4.17
N CYS A 239 15.01 -0.53 3.22
CA CYS A 239 13.67 -0.61 2.64
C CYS A 239 12.59 -0.74 3.72
N ARG A 240 11.41 -0.18 3.49
CA ARG A 240 10.25 -0.32 4.37
C ARG A 240 9.10 -1.03 3.66
N ASN A 241 8.50 -0.36 2.69
CA ASN A 241 7.37 -0.84 1.90
C ASN A 241 7.60 -0.56 0.41
N SER A 242 6.70 -1.01 -0.45
CA SER A 242 6.82 -0.80 -1.90
C SER A 242 6.71 0.66 -2.34
N ASP A 243 6.21 1.53 -1.47
CA ASP A 243 6.06 2.97 -1.73
C ASP A 243 7.26 3.80 -1.31
N ASP A 244 8.34 3.17 -0.86
CA ASP A 244 9.53 3.87 -0.39
C ASP A 244 10.14 4.77 -1.48
N TYR A 245 10.67 5.91 -1.05
CA TYR A 245 11.33 6.88 -1.93
C TYR A 245 12.43 6.28 -2.79
N VAL A 246 13.25 5.36 -2.23
CA VAL A 246 14.30 4.70 -3.00
C VAL A 246 13.69 3.90 -4.14
N LEU A 247 12.64 3.12 -3.89
CA LEU A 247 12.01 2.31 -4.93
C LEU A 247 11.36 3.19 -6.00
N LYS A 248 10.70 4.29 -5.62
CA LYS A 248 10.09 5.24 -6.57
C LYS A 248 11.12 5.94 -7.44
N HIS A 249 12.20 6.43 -6.85
CA HIS A 249 13.20 7.23 -7.56
C HIS A 249 14.26 6.39 -8.25
N SER A 250 14.51 5.15 -7.79
CA SER A 250 15.42 4.21 -8.45
C SER A 250 14.77 3.38 -9.55
N VAL A 251 13.45 3.49 -9.76
CA VAL A 251 12.72 2.63 -10.72
C VAL A 251 13.30 2.69 -12.13
N ASN A 252 13.80 3.86 -12.55
CA ASN A 252 14.42 4.08 -13.86
C ASN A 252 15.94 3.95 -13.83
N ALA A 253 16.55 3.64 -12.68
CA ALA A 253 17.98 3.42 -12.60
C ALA A 253 18.39 2.08 -13.23
N THR A 254 19.65 1.93 -13.60
CA THR A 254 20.23 0.64 -13.93
C THR A 254 20.44 -0.14 -12.64
N HIS A 255 19.80 -1.30 -12.52
CA HIS A 255 19.83 -2.11 -11.30
C HIS A 255 20.92 -3.17 -11.34
N TYR A 256 21.62 -3.29 -10.23
CA TYR A 256 22.67 -4.27 -10.04
C TYR A 256 22.39 -5.16 -8.83
N ARG A 257 22.84 -6.43 -8.93
CA ARG A 257 22.80 -7.42 -7.86
C ARG A 257 24.15 -8.12 -7.76
N MET A 258 24.54 -8.40 -6.53
CA MET A 258 25.68 -9.29 -6.29
C MET A 258 25.25 -10.74 -6.45
N LYS A 259 26.00 -11.51 -7.23
CA LYS A 259 25.75 -12.95 -7.38
C LYS A 259 26.99 -13.72 -6.98
N THR A 260 26.77 -14.87 -6.36
CA THR A 260 27.80 -15.77 -5.87
C THR A 260 27.88 -17.00 -6.77
N LYS A 261 29.08 -17.38 -7.13
CA LYS A 261 29.38 -18.52 -8.01
C LYS A 261 29.23 -19.82 -7.24
N CYS A 262 28.44 -20.74 -7.74
CA CYS A 262 28.35 -22.09 -7.18
C CYS A 262 29.73 -22.79 -7.30
N PRO A 263 30.34 -23.27 -6.20
CA PRO A 263 31.67 -23.93 -6.25
C PRO A 263 31.70 -25.18 -7.09
N ASN A 264 30.56 -25.88 -7.22
CA ASN A 264 30.48 -27.14 -7.92
C ASN A 264 30.30 -26.98 -9.45
N CYS A 265 29.32 -26.14 -9.88
CA CYS A 265 28.98 -26.04 -11.31
C CYS A 265 29.35 -24.69 -11.95
N GLY A 266 29.84 -23.73 -11.16
CA GLY A 266 30.26 -22.43 -11.67
C GLY A 266 29.12 -21.44 -11.99
N THR A 267 27.85 -21.80 -11.82
CA THR A 267 26.70 -20.92 -12.07
C THR A 267 26.62 -19.83 -11.03
N PHE A 268 26.34 -18.59 -11.45
CA PHE A 268 26.16 -17.45 -10.55
C PHE A 268 24.69 -17.28 -10.17
N GLU A 269 24.39 -17.19 -8.88
CA GLU A 269 23.05 -16.85 -8.38
C GLU A 269 23.10 -15.86 -7.22
N GLU A 270 22.01 -15.10 -7.04
CA GLU A 270 21.81 -14.21 -5.87
C GLU A 270 21.49 -15.09 -4.65
N LEU A 271 22.16 -14.80 -3.52
CA LEU A 271 21.87 -15.53 -2.27
C LEU A 271 20.59 -14.97 -1.65
N VAL A 272 19.53 -15.78 -1.65
CA VAL A 272 18.18 -15.43 -1.20
C VAL A 272 17.69 -16.34 -0.08
N LEU A 273 16.62 -15.95 0.61
CA LEU A 273 16.02 -16.73 1.71
C LEU A 273 15.66 -18.16 1.28
N GLU A 274 15.13 -18.32 0.07
CA GLU A 274 14.68 -19.59 -0.50
C GLU A 274 15.84 -20.59 -0.69
N GLY A 275 17.07 -20.11 -0.68
CA GLY A 275 18.26 -20.95 -0.72
C GLY A 275 18.69 -21.49 0.66
N ILE A 276 18.24 -20.90 1.77
CA ILE A 276 18.65 -21.36 3.09
C ILE A 276 18.01 -22.70 3.41
N ALA A 277 18.83 -23.68 3.79
CA ALA A 277 18.46 -25.07 4.04
C ALA A 277 19.03 -25.56 5.39
N TYR A 278 18.43 -26.62 5.92
CA TYR A 278 18.85 -27.27 7.15
C TYR A 278 18.52 -28.76 7.10
N VAL A 279 19.13 -29.56 7.98
CA VAL A 279 18.75 -30.94 8.19
C VAL A 279 17.61 -30.97 9.21
N CYS A 280 16.47 -31.52 8.81
CA CYS A 280 15.32 -31.62 9.69
C CYS A 280 15.60 -32.54 10.88
N PRO A 281 15.52 -32.07 12.13
CA PRO A 281 15.86 -32.86 13.30
C PRO A 281 14.93 -34.06 13.52
N PHE A 282 13.76 -34.10 12.89
CA PHE A 282 12.78 -35.17 13.06
C PHE A 282 12.87 -36.25 11.95
N THR A 283 13.29 -35.88 10.73
CA THR A 283 13.33 -36.82 9.61
C THR A 283 14.74 -37.12 9.12
N GLY A 284 15.75 -36.33 9.49
CA GLY A 284 17.11 -36.40 8.98
C GLY A 284 17.26 -35.93 7.51
N GLU A 285 16.20 -35.44 6.90
CA GLU A 285 16.20 -34.97 5.52
C GLU A 285 16.51 -33.48 5.41
N TRP A 286 17.06 -33.09 4.26
CA TRP A 286 17.27 -31.66 3.96
C TRP A 286 15.96 -30.98 3.63
N LYS A 287 15.67 -29.85 4.31
CA LYS A 287 14.53 -29.00 4.06
C LYS A 287 14.95 -27.55 3.84
N LYS A 288 14.18 -26.82 3.08
CA LYS A 288 14.35 -25.36 2.93
C LYS A 288 13.66 -24.62 4.08
N VAL A 289 14.23 -23.50 4.48
CA VAL A 289 13.69 -22.69 5.58
C VAL A 289 12.31 -22.13 5.23
N HIS A 290 12.06 -21.74 3.98
CA HIS A 290 10.77 -21.20 3.56
C HIS A 290 9.65 -22.26 3.54
N ASP A 291 9.98 -23.55 3.34
CA ASP A 291 9.07 -24.70 3.34
C ASP A 291 9.05 -25.45 4.67
N THR A 292 9.55 -24.85 5.73
CA THR A 292 9.72 -25.52 7.02
C THR A 292 8.41 -25.73 7.76
N ASP A 293 8.28 -26.89 8.40
CA ASP A 293 7.24 -27.18 9.39
C ASP A 293 7.62 -26.74 10.81
N LEU A 294 8.90 -26.36 11.02
CA LEU A 294 9.36 -25.84 12.32
C LEU A 294 8.71 -24.50 12.65
N ARG A 295 8.41 -24.31 13.93
CA ARG A 295 7.74 -23.09 14.43
C ARG A 295 8.35 -22.65 15.76
N GLY A 296 8.39 -21.33 15.98
CA GLY A 296 8.80 -20.73 17.25
C GLY A 296 10.21 -21.10 17.66
N ASP A 297 10.34 -21.66 18.83
CA ASP A 297 11.62 -22.04 19.47
C ASP A 297 12.23 -23.36 18.95
N GLN A 298 11.54 -24.09 18.08
CA GLN A 298 12.06 -25.34 17.51
C GLN A 298 13.34 -25.16 16.67
N THR A 299 13.73 -23.93 16.40
CA THR A 299 15.04 -23.60 15.79
C THR A 299 16.22 -24.11 16.62
N SER A 300 16.07 -24.23 17.93
CA SER A 300 17.09 -24.75 18.83
C SER A 300 17.46 -26.22 18.58
N LEU A 301 16.61 -26.95 17.88
CA LEU A 301 16.83 -28.35 17.51
C LEU A 301 17.66 -28.49 16.22
N VAL A 302 17.92 -27.41 15.50
CA VAL A 302 18.65 -27.40 14.23
C VAL A 302 20.12 -27.16 14.52
N GLU A 303 21.00 -28.10 14.13
CA GLU A 303 22.43 -28.01 14.34
C GLU A 303 23.10 -26.90 13.53
N GLY A 304 22.63 -26.64 12.30
CA GLY A 304 23.19 -25.60 11.45
C GLY A 304 22.37 -25.29 10.23
N PHE A 305 22.60 -24.08 9.67
CA PHE A 305 21.98 -23.62 8.45
C PHE A 305 23.01 -23.46 7.35
N PHE A 306 22.64 -23.81 6.13
CA PHE A 306 23.48 -23.85 4.95
C PHE A 306 22.77 -23.15 3.80
N TYR A 307 23.51 -22.67 2.82
CA TYR A 307 22.91 -22.24 1.56
C TYR A 307 22.99 -23.33 0.51
N GLU A 308 21.86 -23.72 -0.03
CA GLU A 308 21.76 -24.69 -1.13
C GLU A 308 21.52 -23.97 -2.45
N PHE A 309 22.47 -24.05 -3.36
CA PHE A 309 22.35 -23.48 -4.70
C PHE A 309 21.23 -24.17 -5.51
N SER A 310 20.48 -23.36 -6.23
CA SER A 310 19.34 -23.83 -7.03
C SER A 310 19.79 -24.69 -8.21
N CYS A 311 20.97 -24.40 -8.78
CA CYS A 311 21.50 -24.98 -10.00
C CYS A 311 21.86 -26.47 -9.89
N CYS A 312 22.52 -26.90 -8.81
CA CYS A 312 23.00 -28.29 -8.67
C CYS A 312 22.88 -28.84 -7.24
N LYS A 313 22.16 -28.15 -6.37
CA LYS A 313 21.92 -28.54 -4.98
C LYS A 313 23.21 -28.62 -4.11
N HIS A 314 24.30 -28.03 -4.60
CA HIS A 314 25.51 -27.88 -3.79
C HIS A 314 25.25 -26.99 -2.59
N ARG A 315 25.83 -27.32 -1.44
CA ARG A 315 25.60 -26.59 -0.18
C ARG A 315 26.88 -25.96 0.31
N ILE A 316 26.77 -24.76 0.84
CA ILE A 316 27.89 -24.04 1.49
C ILE A 316 27.49 -23.63 2.90
N SER A 317 28.49 -23.59 3.80
CA SER A 317 28.39 -23.04 5.14
C SER A 317 28.51 -21.49 5.12
N ASP A 318 28.22 -20.86 6.27
CA ASP A 318 28.45 -19.42 6.45
C ASP A 318 29.92 -19.00 6.33
N ASP A 319 30.85 -19.85 6.78
CA ASP A 319 32.29 -19.59 6.63
C ASP A 319 32.69 -19.58 5.16
N GLU A 320 32.20 -20.52 4.38
CA GLU A 320 32.40 -20.54 2.93
C GLU A 320 31.81 -19.32 2.24
N ARG A 321 30.59 -18.96 2.60
CA ARG A 321 29.92 -17.76 2.12
C ARG A 321 30.76 -16.50 2.39
N ILE A 322 31.29 -16.32 3.59
CA ILE A 322 32.15 -15.18 3.94
C ILE A 322 33.41 -15.17 3.09
N LYS A 323 34.09 -16.34 2.93
CA LYS A 323 35.28 -16.46 2.07
C LYS A 323 34.95 -16.07 0.62
N MET A 324 33.80 -16.50 0.09
CA MET A 324 33.38 -16.19 -1.26
C MET A 324 33.05 -14.70 -1.42
N ASN A 325 32.44 -14.07 -0.43
CA ASN A 325 32.19 -12.62 -0.43
C ASN A 325 33.49 -11.81 -0.39
N ARG A 326 34.54 -12.27 0.30
CA ARG A 326 35.85 -11.66 0.28
C ARG A 326 36.57 -11.83 -1.06
N ASP A 327 36.25 -12.86 -1.82
CA ASP A 327 36.81 -13.13 -3.14
C ASP A 327 35.93 -12.44 -4.24
N TYR A 328 35.74 -11.14 -4.09
CA TYR A 328 35.05 -10.30 -5.08
C TYR A 328 35.82 -10.22 -6.39
N GLY A 329 35.13 -10.39 -7.48
CA GLY A 329 35.70 -10.49 -8.83
C GLY A 329 35.81 -11.92 -9.35
N ASN A 330 35.97 -12.93 -8.45
CA ASN A 330 36.03 -14.34 -8.84
C ASN A 330 34.81 -15.11 -8.34
N SER A 331 34.66 -15.27 -7.01
CA SER A 331 33.58 -16.03 -6.40
C SER A 331 32.30 -15.22 -6.23
N THR A 332 32.42 -13.92 -6.06
CA THR A 332 31.26 -13.00 -6.03
C THR A 332 31.48 -11.86 -7.01
N GLN A 333 30.47 -11.59 -7.83
CA GLN A 333 30.51 -10.57 -8.87
C GLN A 333 29.24 -9.74 -8.93
N LEU A 334 29.38 -8.53 -9.49
CA LEU A 334 28.27 -7.61 -9.73
C LEU A 334 27.63 -7.87 -11.11
N PHE A 335 26.33 -8.04 -11.13
CA PHE A 335 25.55 -8.26 -12.35
C PHE A 335 24.48 -7.20 -12.54
N MET A 336 24.39 -6.67 -13.73
CA MET A 336 23.26 -5.85 -14.14
C MET A 336 22.02 -6.75 -14.28
N THR A 337 20.93 -6.39 -13.61
CA THR A 337 19.67 -7.14 -13.65
C THR A 337 18.57 -6.41 -14.40
N LYS A 338 18.70 -5.09 -14.52
CA LYS A 338 17.77 -4.24 -15.26
C LYS A 338 18.56 -3.06 -15.82
N GLU A 339 18.44 -2.81 -17.12
CA GLU A 339 18.97 -1.60 -17.75
C GLU A 339 18.03 -0.42 -17.50
N GLY A 340 18.59 0.76 -17.27
CA GLY A 340 17.86 1.99 -17.02
C GLY A 340 18.62 3.22 -17.50
N GLU A 341 18.40 4.37 -16.87
CA GLU A 341 19.09 5.63 -17.19
C GLU A 341 20.60 5.47 -16.96
N LYS A 342 21.40 5.86 -17.95
CA LYS A 342 22.88 5.67 -17.95
C LYS A 342 23.59 6.32 -16.77
N LYS A 343 23.03 7.40 -16.20
CA LYS A 343 23.65 8.16 -15.11
C LYS A 343 23.12 7.81 -13.72
N LYS A 344 22.21 6.84 -13.63
CA LYS A 344 21.61 6.41 -12.39
C LYS A 344 21.80 4.92 -12.18
N VAL A 345 22.28 4.53 -11.03
CA VAL A 345 22.47 3.14 -10.65
C VAL A 345 21.79 2.82 -9.32
N CYS A 346 21.37 1.58 -9.17
CA CYS A 346 20.80 1.06 -7.93
C CYS A 346 21.42 -0.30 -7.60
N ILE A 347 21.92 -0.45 -6.39
CA ILE A 347 22.43 -1.71 -5.88
C ILE A 347 21.66 -2.13 -4.62
N LYS A 348 21.38 -3.42 -4.50
CA LYS A 348 20.85 -4.03 -3.28
C LYS A 348 21.96 -4.73 -2.52
N ILE A 349 22.05 -4.45 -1.23
CA ILE A 349 22.99 -5.06 -0.29
C ILE A 349 22.20 -5.83 0.77
N THR A 350 22.25 -7.14 0.73
CA THR A 350 21.58 -8.04 1.69
C THR A 350 22.52 -8.47 2.79
N TYR A 351 21.94 -8.97 3.89
CA TYR A 351 22.71 -9.50 5.03
C TYR A 351 23.61 -10.69 4.64
N MET A 352 23.21 -11.45 3.61
CA MET A 352 24.00 -12.56 3.03
C MET A 352 25.32 -12.11 2.38
N MET A 353 25.47 -10.81 2.05
CA MET A 353 26.70 -10.25 1.46
C MET A 353 27.68 -9.76 2.54
N THR A 354 27.22 -9.61 3.77
CA THR A 354 28.05 -9.10 4.87
C THR A 354 28.97 -10.17 5.43
N SER A 355 30.00 -9.75 6.18
CA SER A 355 30.91 -10.65 6.92
C SER A 355 30.33 -11.09 8.26
N VAL A 356 29.05 -10.87 8.51
CA VAL A 356 28.40 -11.33 9.74
C VAL A 356 28.45 -12.84 9.79
N ILE A 357 29.01 -13.35 10.90
CA ILE A 357 29.07 -14.77 11.19
C ILE A 357 27.63 -15.27 11.46
N ASP A 358 27.28 -16.42 10.88
CA ASP A 358 25.97 -17.05 11.02
C ASP A 358 24.81 -16.21 10.48
N ALA A 359 25.06 -15.44 9.41
CA ALA A 359 24.00 -14.64 8.78
C ALA A 359 22.82 -15.49 8.27
N MET A 360 23.09 -16.67 7.72
CA MET A 360 22.07 -17.64 7.31
C MET A 360 21.24 -18.11 8.51
N GLY A 361 21.92 -18.45 9.60
CA GLY A 361 21.25 -18.87 10.82
C GLY A 361 20.43 -17.77 11.47
N GLU A 362 20.90 -16.51 11.49
CA GLU A 362 20.12 -15.38 12.00
C GLU A 362 18.84 -15.17 11.19
N ILE A 363 18.92 -15.20 9.85
CA ILE A 363 17.74 -15.10 8.97
C ILE A 363 16.79 -16.26 9.21
N ALA A 364 17.30 -17.49 9.24
CA ALA A 364 16.50 -18.71 9.41
C ALA A 364 15.79 -18.75 10.77
N ARG A 365 16.50 -18.47 11.85
CA ARG A 365 15.93 -18.43 13.20
C ARG A 365 14.88 -17.34 13.34
N ALA A 366 15.14 -16.16 12.81
CA ALA A 366 14.15 -15.09 12.80
C ALA A 366 12.91 -15.50 11.99
N TYR A 367 13.10 -16.14 10.82
CA TYR A 367 12.00 -16.59 9.97
C TYR A 367 11.12 -17.64 10.66
N ILE A 368 11.71 -18.68 11.23
CA ILE A 368 10.98 -19.74 11.97
C ILE A 368 10.39 -19.16 13.26
N GLY A 369 11.14 -18.35 14.01
CA GLY A 369 10.72 -17.68 15.23
C GLY A 369 9.59 -16.67 15.02
N SER A 370 9.35 -16.23 13.78
CA SER A 370 8.21 -15.38 13.46
C SER A 370 6.86 -16.09 13.60
N TRP A 371 6.83 -17.42 13.72
CA TRP A 371 5.66 -18.20 14.08
C TRP A 371 5.53 -18.28 15.60
N GLU A 372 4.63 -17.50 16.19
CA GLU A 372 4.39 -17.43 17.62
C GLU A 372 3.22 -18.33 18.05
N LEU A 373 3.43 -19.10 19.12
CA LEU A 373 2.37 -19.93 19.68
C LEU A 373 1.33 -19.09 20.41
N ASN A 374 0.10 -19.10 19.92
CA ASN A 374 -1.02 -18.56 20.65
C ASN A 374 -1.41 -19.54 21.77
N LYS A 375 -1.04 -19.21 23.00
CA LYS A 375 -1.26 -20.07 24.19
C LYS A 375 -2.73 -20.34 24.49
N LYS A 376 -3.68 -19.52 23.95
CA LYS A 376 -5.11 -19.72 24.16
C LYS A 376 -5.73 -20.73 23.20
N THR A 377 -5.25 -20.73 21.94
CA THR A 377 -5.81 -21.57 20.87
C THR A 377 -4.93 -22.78 20.55
N GLY A 378 -3.69 -22.82 21.02
CA GLY A 378 -2.72 -23.85 20.67
C GLY A 378 -2.21 -23.77 19.21
N THR A 379 -2.55 -22.71 18.49
CA THR A 379 -2.17 -22.49 17.08
C THR A 379 -0.99 -21.54 16.97
N TYR A 380 -0.18 -21.70 15.92
CA TYR A 380 0.89 -20.75 15.61
C TYR A 380 0.37 -19.65 14.67
N ASN A 381 0.66 -18.40 15.05
CA ASN A 381 0.35 -17.21 14.24
C ASN A 381 1.65 -16.55 13.80
N ILE A 382 1.62 -15.86 12.65
CA ILE A 382 2.79 -15.11 12.18
C ILE A 382 2.88 -13.77 12.93
N ASN A 383 4.07 -13.50 13.49
CA ASN A 383 4.43 -12.17 13.95
C ASN A 383 4.94 -11.34 12.76
N TYR A 384 4.11 -10.46 12.26
CA TYR A 384 4.40 -9.62 11.10
C TYR A 384 5.56 -8.64 11.35
N ASN A 385 5.73 -8.12 12.55
CA ASN A 385 6.84 -7.24 12.88
C ASN A 385 8.19 -7.95 12.73
N THR A 386 8.26 -9.21 13.14
CA THR A 386 9.44 -10.04 12.94
C THR A 386 9.68 -10.31 11.45
N ARG A 387 8.62 -10.62 10.70
CA ARG A 387 8.69 -10.78 9.24
C ARG A 387 9.17 -9.51 8.55
N GLN A 388 8.60 -8.37 8.88
CA GLN A 388 9.02 -7.07 8.36
C GLN A 388 10.50 -6.80 8.64
N THR A 389 10.96 -7.12 9.85
CA THR A 389 12.38 -6.97 10.20
C THR A 389 13.28 -7.81 9.30
N ILE A 390 12.90 -9.05 9.01
CA ILE A 390 13.68 -9.92 8.10
C ILE A 390 13.73 -9.32 6.70
N TRP A 391 12.56 -9.02 6.13
CA TRP A 391 12.48 -8.49 4.76
C TRP A 391 13.22 -7.16 4.61
N ASN A 392 12.94 -6.19 5.49
CA ASN A 392 13.48 -4.85 5.37
C ASN A 392 14.94 -4.77 5.80
N GLN A 393 15.28 -5.33 6.98
CA GLN A 393 16.58 -5.10 7.61
C GLN A 393 17.62 -6.16 7.28
N MET A 394 17.21 -7.35 6.83
CA MET A 394 18.15 -8.41 6.49
C MET A 394 18.20 -8.68 4.99
N LEU A 395 17.07 -8.74 4.31
CA LEU A 395 16.99 -9.06 2.88
C LEU A 395 17.00 -7.82 1.96
N SER A 396 16.88 -6.62 2.54
CA SER A 396 16.73 -5.35 1.78
C SER A 396 15.62 -5.41 0.76
N LEU A 397 14.51 -6.01 1.16
CA LEU A 397 13.30 -6.13 0.39
C LEU A 397 12.20 -5.29 1.03
N PRO A 398 11.33 -4.67 0.25
CA PRO A 398 10.13 -4.06 0.80
C PRO A 398 9.27 -5.14 1.44
N TYR A 399 8.73 -4.84 2.61
CA TYR A 399 7.75 -5.68 3.27
C TYR A 399 6.44 -4.93 3.36
N ASP A 400 5.50 -5.37 2.56
CA ASP A 400 4.13 -4.92 2.67
C ASP A 400 3.35 -6.05 3.35
N GLU A 401 3.03 -5.85 4.61
CA GLU A 401 2.18 -6.77 5.38
C GLU A 401 0.86 -7.04 4.63
N ASN A 402 0.49 -6.13 3.78
CA ASN A 402 -0.74 -6.07 3.01
C ASN A 402 -0.56 -6.30 1.49
N LYS A 403 0.63 -6.64 1.01
CA LYS A 403 0.77 -7.12 -0.38
C LYS A 403 0.20 -8.51 -0.64
N SER A 404 -0.53 -9.03 0.32
CA SER A 404 -1.57 -10.00 0.05
C SER A 404 -2.89 -9.35 -0.44
N SER A 405 -3.05 -8.02 -0.46
CA SER A 405 -3.83 -7.39 -1.51
C SER A 405 -3.03 -7.59 -2.79
N VAL A 406 -3.13 -8.79 -3.28
CA VAL A 406 -2.66 -9.23 -4.56
C VAL A 406 -3.04 -8.12 -5.52
N VAL A 407 -2.06 -7.44 -6.13
CA VAL A 407 -2.27 -7.00 -7.51
C VAL A 407 -2.56 -8.30 -8.22
N VAL A 408 -3.84 -8.66 -8.28
CA VAL A 408 -4.31 -9.88 -8.88
C VAL A 408 -3.93 -9.72 -10.34
N ASP A 409 -2.96 -10.49 -10.80
CA ASP A 409 -2.61 -10.47 -12.21
C ASP A 409 -3.95 -10.72 -12.95
N THR A 410 -4.25 -9.90 -13.96
CA THR A 410 -5.46 -10.05 -14.76
C THR A 410 -5.66 -11.49 -15.26
N LYS A 411 -4.57 -12.24 -15.40
CA LYS A 411 -4.58 -13.68 -15.71
C LYS A 411 -5.19 -14.56 -14.61
N ASP A 412 -5.20 -14.09 -13.37
CA ASP A 412 -5.76 -14.87 -12.25
C ASP A 412 -7.24 -14.54 -11.97
N TYR A 413 -7.84 -13.56 -12.66
CA TYR A 413 -9.24 -13.18 -12.41
C TYR A 413 -10.23 -14.30 -12.73
N TYR A 414 -9.88 -15.26 -13.57
CA TYR A 414 -10.73 -16.42 -13.90
C TYR A 414 -11.12 -17.24 -12.65
N LYS A 415 -10.25 -17.35 -11.65
CA LYS A 415 -10.51 -18.09 -10.40
C LYS A 415 -11.59 -17.46 -9.53
N TYR A 416 -11.85 -16.15 -9.70
CA TYR A 416 -12.90 -15.44 -9.01
C TYR A 416 -14.22 -15.40 -9.78
N ARG A 417 -14.27 -15.94 -11.01
CA ARG A 417 -15.46 -15.90 -11.86
C ARG A 417 -16.47 -16.97 -11.48
N ASN A 418 -17.74 -16.57 -11.39
CA ASN A 418 -18.84 -17.50 -11.22
C ASN A 418 -19.33 -18.02 -12.58
N PRO A 419 -19.26 -19.32 -12.87
CA PRO A 419 -19.63 -19.87 -14.17
C PRO A 419 -21.13 -19.76 -14.48
N CYS A 420 -21.99 -19.70 -13.46
CA CYS A 420 -23.45 -19.70 -13.63
C CYS A 420 -24.03 -18.37 -14.09
N SER A 421 -23.24 -17.29 -14.13
CA SER A 421 -23.71 -15.93 -14.43
C SER A 421 -23.52 -15.50 -15.89
N LYS A 422 -23.15 -16.45 -16.80
CA LYS A 422 -22.88 -16.18 -18.21
C LYS A 422 -24.06 -15.51 -18.93
N GLU A 423 -25.28 -15.84 -18.52
CA GLU A 423 -26.53 -15.40 -19.16
C GLU A 423 -27.32 -14.41 -18.31
N LYS A 424 -26.64 -13.71 -17.37
CA LYS A 424 -27.29 -12.77 -16.43
C LYS A 424 -28.37 -13.40 -15.54
N THR A 425 -28.33 -14.72 -15.37
CA THR A 425 -29.13 -15.45 -14.41
C THR A 425 -28.46 -15.43 -13.06
N LEU A 426 -29.25 -15.46 -12.00
CA LEU A 426 -28.74 -15.61 -10.64
C LEU A 426 -28.06 -16.95 -10.47
N PRO A 427 -26.95 -17.03 -9.71
CA PRO A 427 -26.38 -18.29 -9.29
C PRO A 427 -27.41 -19.17 -8.61
N ARG A 428 -27.35 -20.49 -8.89
CA ARG A 428 -28.22 -21.45 -8.22
C ARG A 428 -28.04 -21.37 -6.70
N GLY A 429 -29.14 -21.30 -5.97
CA GLY A 429 -29.13 -21.15 -4.52
C GLY A 429 -29.15 -19.71 -4.01
N THR A 430 -29.28 -18.71 -4.89
CA THR A 430 -29.48 -17.32 -4.45
C THR A 430 -30.76 -17.18 -3.65
N TYR A 431 -30.62 -16.69 -2.42
CA TYR A 431 -31.77 -16.52 -1.52
C TYR A 431 -32.00 -15.06 -1.11
N LEU A 432 -31.05 -14.19 -1.39
CA LEU A 432 -31.06 -12.79 -0.99
C LEU A 432 -30.24 -11.95 -1.98
N ILE A 433 -30.75 -10.77 -2.36
CA ILE A 433 -30.03 -9.77 -3.15
C ILE A 433 -29.94 -8.49 -2.36
N THR A 434 -28.75 -7.95 -2.19
CA THR A 434 -28.50 -6.66 -1.56
C THR A 434 -27.75 -5.72 -2.49
N VAL A 435 -27.94 -4.41 -2.32
CA VAL A 435 -27.29 -3.38 -3.12
C VAL A 435 -26.55 -2.42 -2.23
N GLY A 436 -25.29 -2.15 -2.60
CA GLY A 436 -24.52 -1.05 -2.03
C GLY A 436 -24.40 0.08 -3.00
N ILE A 437 -24.51 1.30 -2.49
CA ILE A 437 -24.45 2.53 -3.26
C ILE A 437 -23.36 3.43 -2.72
N ASP A 438 -22.52 3.92 -3.62
CA ASP A 438 -21.56 4.98 -3.37
C ASP A 438 -21.86 6.18 -4.27
N THR A 439 -21.74 7.39 -3.72
CA THR A 439 -22.00 8.64 -4.45
C THR A 439 -20.72 9.45 -4.57
N GLN A 440 -20.31 9.72 -5.80
CA GLN A 440 -19.11 10.47 -6.10
C GLN A 440 -19.42 11.88 -6.59
N LYS A 441 -18.80 12.88 -5.94
CA LYS A 441 -18.84 14.27 -6.38
C LYS A 441 -17.87 14.47 -7.54
N GLY A 442 -18.29 15.19 -8.57
CA GLY A 442 -17.37 15.63 -9.63
C GLY A 442 -16.35 16.65 -9.12
N LEU A 443 -15.25 16.82 -9.85
CA LEU A 443 -14.26 17.86 -9.57
C LEU A 443 -14.87 19.26 -9.73
N GLN A 444 -14.52 20.18 -8.84
CA GLN A 444 -14.99 21.58 -8.96
C GLN A 444 -14.26 22.29 -10.11
N ALA A 445 -14.94 23.29 -10.70
CA ALA A 445 -14.35 24.11 -11.76
C ALA A 445 -13.06 24.80 -11.29
N GLY A 446 -11.92 24.44 -11.86
CA GLY A 446 -10.58 24.93 -11.49
C GLY A 446 -9.58 23.85 -11.09
N GLU A 447 -10.02 22.64 -10.80
CA GLU A 447 -9.13 21.50 -10.56
C GLU A 447 -8.77 20.83 -11.89
N THR A 448 -7.53 20.95 -12.32
CA THR A 448 -7.01 20.29 -13.51
C THR A 448 -6.52 18.87 -13.18
N THR A 449 -7.21 17.85 -13.68
CA THR A 449 -6.67 16.49 -13.76
C THR A 449 -6.72 15.98 -15.19
N GLU A 450 -5.65 15.32 -15.62
CA GLU A 450 -5.48 14.77 -16.97
C GLU A 450 -6.48 13.65 -17.34
N LYS A 451 -7.35 13.20 -16.40
CA LYS A 451 -8.27 12.09 -16.62
C LYS A 451 -9.72 12.56 -16.64
N SER A 452 -10.30 12.68 -17.82
CA SER A 452 -11.66 13.16 -18.09
C SER A 452 -12.78 12.45 -17.31
N TRP A 453 -12.58 11.21 -16.88
CA TRP A 453 -13.58 10.43 -16.16
C TRP A 453 -13.69 10.76 -14.65
N LYS A 454 -12.64 11.41 -14.06
CA LYS A 454 -12.68 11.88 -12.66
C LYS A 454 -13.55 13.13 -12.48
N THR A 455 -13.99 13.76 -13.57
CA THR A 455 -14.62 15.07 -13.55
C THR A 455 -16.14 15.05 -13.46
N LYS A 456 -16.79 13.90 -13.69
CA LYS A 456 -18.27 13.82 -13.71
C LYS A 456 -18.82 13.21 -12.42
N PRO A 457 -19.85 13.86 -11.81
CA PRO A 457 -20.55 13.25 -10.68
C PRO A 457 -21.26 11.97 -11.14
N ARG A 458 -21.30 10.97 -10.26
CA ARG A 458 -21.92 9.67 -10.55
C ARG A 458 -22.40 8.99 -9.28
N ILE A 459 -23.35 8.08 -9.47
CA ILE A 459 -23.80 7.12 -8.45
C ILE A 459 -23.40 5.74 -8.93
N GLU A 460 -22.70 5.00 -8.11
CA GLU A 460 -22.27 3.62 -8.39
C GLU A 460 -23.08 2.66 -7.52
N LEU A 461 -23.60 1.61 -8.15
CA LEU A 461 -24.35 0.57 -7.50
C LEU A 461 -23.69 -0.78 -7.77
N VAL A 462 -23.57 -1.61 -6.74
CA VAL A 462 -23.14 -3.01 -6.88
C VAL A 462 -24.17 -3.91 -6.24
N TYR A 463 -24.52 -4.98 -6.95
CA TYR A 463 -25.52 -5.96 -6.54
C TYR A 463 -24.82 -7.23 -6.06
N LEU A 464 -25.11 -7.66 -4.84
CA LEU A 464 -24.61 -8.91 -4.27
C LEU A 464 -25.74 -9.95 -4.19
N ALA A 465 -25.50 -11.12 -4.79
CA ALA A 465 -26.32 -12.31 -4.52
C ALA A 465 -25.69 -13.10 -3.37
N HIS A 466 -26.48 -13.39 -2.37
CA HIS A 466 -26.13 -14.28 -1.26
C HIS A 466 -26.65 -15.67 -1.61
N VAL A 467 -25.74 -16.63 -1.65
CA VAL A 467 -25.99 -17.96 -2.23
C VAL A 467 -25.77 -19.03 -1.19
N LYS A 468 -26.70 -19.98 -1.08
CA LYS A 468 -26.49 -21.26 -0.38
C LYS A 468 -26.24 -22.35 -1.43
N GLU A 469 -25.12 -23.01 -1.30
CA GLU A 469 -24.83 -24.18 -2.13
C GLU A 469 -25.38 -25.43 -1.48
N TYR A 470 -26.00 -26.24 -2.29
CA TYR A 470 -26.66 -27.48 -1.89
C TYR A 470 -26.02 -28.66 -2.60
N ASP A 471 -25.95 -29.81 -1.90
CA ASP A 471 -25.63 -31.09 -2.51
C ASP A 471 -26.80 -31.65 -3.32
N GLU A 472 -26.64 -32.84 -3.83
CA GLU A 472 -27.68 -33.55 -4.61
C GLU A 472 -28.94 -33.84 -3.82
N ASN A 473 -28.82 -33.91 -2.48
CA ASN A 473 -29.92 -34.13 -1.52
C ASN A 473 -30.55 -32.81 -1.04
N PHE A 474 -30.15 -31.68 -1.55
CA PHE A 474 -30.54 -30.34 -1.09
C PHE A 474 -30.16 -30.04 0.36
N ASP A 475 -29.10 -30.65 0.88
CA ASP A 475 -28.52 -30.23 2.14
C ASP A 475 -27.51 -29.10 1.94
N THR A 476 -27.52 -28.12 2.83
CA THR A 476 -26.62 -26.94 2.70
C THR A 476 -25.18 -27.36 2.90
N VAL A 477 -24.34 -27.17 1.90
CA VAL A 477 -22.90 -27.43 1.97
C VAL A 477 -22.16 -26.21 2.48
N ARG A 478 -22.46 -25.01 1.92
CA ARG A 478 -21.81 -23.75 2.28
C ARG A 478 -22.60 -22.54 1.81
N GLU A 479 -22.22 -21.36 2.32
CA GLU A 479 -22.72 -20.09 1.84
C GLU A 479 -21.59 -19.31 1.14
N LYS A 480 -21.93 -18.62 0.04
CA LYS A 480 -21.02 -17.73 -0.69
C LYS A 480 -21.74 -16.46 -1.14
N ILE A 481 -20.95 -15.50 -1.61
CA ILE A 481 -21.40 -14.22 -2.17
C ILE A 481 -20.96 -14.15 -3.61
N VAL A 482 -21.86 -13.69 -4.49
CA VAL A 482 -21.52 -13.40 -5.88
C VAL A 482 -21.86 -11.95 -6.18
N VAL A 483 -20.86 -11.19 -6.65
CA VAL A 483 -21.09 -9.87 -7.24
C VAL A 483 -21.72 -10.09 -8.59
N ILE A 484 -23.03 -9.84 -8.70
CA ILE A 484 -23.82 -10.24 -9.89
C ILE A 484 -23.87 -9.15 -10.94
N ASP A 485 -23.78 -7.88 -10.53
CA ASP A 485 -23.78 -6.76 -11.47
C ASP A 485 -23.28 -5.46 -10.84
N ARG A 486 -22.90 -4.52 -11.70
CA ARG A 486 -22.54 -3.14 -11.37
C ARG A 486 -23.27 -2.19 -12.29
N GLU A 487 -23.75 -1.08 -11.77
CA GLU A 487 -24.40 -0.02 -12.56
C GLU A 487 -23.80 1.34 -12.18
N ILE A 488 -23.54 2.18 -13.17
CA ILE A 488 -23.03 3.53 -12.97
C ILE A 488 -24.03 4.51 -13.57
N ILE A 489 -24.60 5.37 -12.74
CA ILE A 489 -25.49 6.43 -13.16
C ILE A 489 -24.66 7.71 -13.23
N HIS A 490 -24.48 8.22 -14.45
CA HIS A 490 -23.69 9.43 -14.70
C HIS A 490 -24.55 10.67 -14.66
N GLY A 491 -24.08 11.67 -13.92
CA GLY A 491 -24.69 13.00 -13.93
C GLY A 491 -24.08 13.95 -14.95
N GLY A 492 -24.89 14.85 -15.52
CA GLY A 492 -24.44 15.82 -16.52
C GLY A 492 -23.79 17.09 -15.97
N ASN A 493 -23.99 17.44 -14.68
CA ASN A 493 -23.47 18.64 -14.02
C ASN A 493 -23.29 18.43 -12.51
N GLU A 494 -22.37 19.18 -11.88
CA GLU A 494 -22.04 19.10 -10.44
C GLU A 494 -23.21 19.33 -9.48
N ARG A 495 -24.28 19.99 -9.96
CA ARG A 495 -25.49 20.30 -9.19
C ARG A 495 -26.63 19.33 -9.39
N ILE A 496 -26.47 18.28 -10.15
CA ILE A 496 -27.55 17.43 -10.65
C ILE A 496 -28.33 16.71 -9.55
N ILE A 497 -27.67 16.25 -8.49
CA ILE A 497 -28.40 15.70 -7.34
C ILE A 497 -29.30 16.76 -6.69
N MET A 498 -29.05 18.06 -6.95
CA MET A 498 -29.75 19.18 -6.35
C MET A 498 -30.68 19.93 -7.30
N GLU A 499 -30.39 20.04 -8.63
CA GLU A 499 -31.07 20.96 -9.53
C GLU A 499 -31.92 20.29 -10.62
N GLN A 500 -31.68 19.03 -10.97
CA GLN A 500 -32.49 18.28 -11.94
C GLN A 500 -32.85 16.88 -11.42
N PRO A 501 -33.69 16.77 -10.42
CA PRO A 501 -34.01 15.50 -9.78
C PRO A 501 -34.67 14.48 -10.71
N ALA A 502 -35.44 14.92 -11.71
CA ALA A 502 -36.31 14.05 -12.50
C ALA A 502 -35.57 12.93 -13.28
N THR A 503 -34.40 13.20 -13.87
CA THR A 503 -33.67 12.20 -14.66
C THR A 503 -32.95 11.21 -13.76
N TYR A 504 -32.33 11.72 -12.72
CA TYR A 504 -31.58 10.90 -11.74
C TYR A 504 -32.48 10.01 -10.88
N GLU A 505 -33.58 10.60 -10.42
CA GLU A 505 -34.53 9.90 -9.56
C GLU A 505 -35.09 8.68 -10.26
N ARG A 506 -35.40 8.80 -11.54
CA ARG A 506 -35.95 7.70 -12.31
C ARG A 506 -34.90 6.61 -12.54
N ASP A 507 -33.72 6.98 -12.99
CA ASP A 507 -32.64 6.02 -13.23
C ASP A 507 -32.25 5.29 -11.95
N LEU A 508 -32.20 6.00 -10.82
CA LEU A 508 -31.90 5.38 -9.54
C LEU A 508 -33.04 4.45 -9.07
N LEU A 509 -34.29 4.89 -9.15
CA LEU A 509 -35.44 4.05 -8.81
C LEU A 509 -35.52 2.82 -9.69
N ASP A 510 -35.25 2.94 -10.97
CA ASP A 510 -35.20 1.83 -11.92
C ASP A 510 -34.09 0.84 -11.55
N ALA A 511 -32.91 1.33 -11.21
CA ALA A 511 -31.81 0.51 -10.75
C ALA A 511 -32.16 -0.25 -9.47
N LEU A 512 -32.78 0.42 -8.50
CA LEU A 512 -33.20 -0.18 -7.24
C LEU A 512 -34.32 -1.23 -7.39
N ASN A 513 -35.21 -1.06 -8.36
CA ASN A 513 -36.30 -1.99 -8.66
C ASN A 513 -35.91 -3.11 -9.64
N ARG A 514 -34.63 -3.22 -9.96
CA ARG A 514 -34.12 -4.21 -10.88
C ARG A 514 -34.44 -5.62 -10.40
N ARG A 515 -34.82 -6.48 -11.37
CA ARG A 515 -35.14 -7.88 -11.11
C ARG A 515 -34.21 -8.78 -11.93
N PHE A 516 -33.83 -9.87 -11.29
CA PHE A 516 -32.93 -10.86 -11.87
C PHE A 516 -33.64 -12.20 -12.05
N VAL A 517 -33.33 -12.92 -13.13
CA VAL A 517 -33.90 -14.24 -13.39
C VAL A 517 -33.30 -15.25 -12.39
N VAL A 518 -34.16 -16.03 -11.75
CA VAL A 518 -33.73 -17.05 -10.79
C VAL A 518 -33.68 -18.43 -11.43
N SER A 519 -32.85 -19.31 -10.86
CA SER A 519 -32.79 -20.71 -11.27
C SER A 519 -34.09 -21.44 -10.89
N PRO A 520 -34.80 -22.06 -11.83
CA PRO A 520 -36.08 -22.70 -11.55
C PRO A 520 -35.91 -24.01 -10.76
N ASP A 521 -34.73 -24.59 -10.77
CA ASP A 521 -34.43 -25.91 -10.21
C ASP A 521 -33.84 -25.85 -8.79
N CYS A 522 -33.90 -24.68 -8.11
CA CYS A 522 -33.35 -24.53 -6.78
C CYS A 522 -34.38 -23.91 -5.82
N PRO A 523 -34.77 -24.62 -4.73
CA PRO A 523 -35.80 -24.13 -3.80
C PRO A 523 -35.46 -22.83 -3.10
N ILE A 524 -34.17 -22.49 -2.96
CA ILE A 524 -33.74 -21.23 -2.37
C ILE A 524 -33.92 -20.06 -3.31
N SER A 525 -33.55 -20.22 -4.57
CA SER A 525 -33.69 -19.17 -5.56
C SER A 525 -35.16 -18.91 -5.90
N ASN A 526 -35.97 -19.93 -5.86
CA ASN A 526 -37.37 -19.85 -6.24
C ASN A 526 -38.28 -20.73 -5.38
N PRO A 527 -38.59 -20.33 -4.14
CA PRO A 527 -39.46 -21.11 -3.25
C PRO A 527 -40.81 -21.38 -3.86
N SER A 528 -41.43 -20.41 -4.58
CA SER A 528 -42.74 -20.56 -5.22
C SER A 528 -42.77 -21.61 -6.31
N PHE A 529 -41.64 -21.94 -6.91
CA PHE A 529 -41.53 -23.04 -7.87
C PHE A 529 -41.88 -24.39 -7.23
N PHE A 530 -41.47 -24.60 -5.99
CA PHE A 530 -41.64 -25.83 -5.24
C PHE A 530 -42.94 -25.91 -4.44
N GLU A 531 -43.58 -24.74 -4.11
CA GLU A 531 -44.82 -24.69 -3.37
C GLU A 531 -45.96 -25.48 -4.05
N ASN A 532 -45.98 -25.50 -5.39
CA ASN A 532 -47.05 -26.15 -6.17
C ASN A 532 -46.57 -27.43 -6.88
N ILE A 533 -45.48 -28.03 -6.42
CA ILE A 533 -44.99 -29.31 -6.92
C ILE A 533 -45.48 -30.43 -6.00
N ASN A 534 -46.35 -31.28 -6.51
CA ASN A 534 -46.93 -32.42 -5.80
C ASN A 534 -46.41 -33.80 -6.27
N THR A 535 -45.75 -33.82 -7.44
CA THR A 535 -45.17 -35.05 -8.00
C THR A 535 -43.80 -34.73 -8.60
N LEU A 536 -42.95 -35.79 -8.71
CA LEU A 536 -41.65 -35.71 -9.36
C LEU A 536 -41.75 -35.35 -10.83
N ASP A 537 -42.75 -35.79 -11.53
CA ASP A 537 -43.02 -35.45 -12.94
C ASP A 537 -43.29 -33.96 -13.11
N GLN A 538 -44.03 -33.34 -12.20
CA GLN A 538 -44.23 -31.89 -12.21
C GLN A 538 -42.91 -31.14 -11.97
N TYR A 539 -42.03 -31.66 -11.12
CA TYR A 539 -40.71 -31.09 -10.93
C TYR A 539 -39.86 -31.15 -12.20
N ILE A 540 -39.79 -32.36 -12.84
CA ILE A 540 -39.03 -32.59 -14.08
C ILE A 540 -39.57 -31.68 -15.20
N SER A 541 -40.89 -31.66 -15.39
CA SER A 541 -41.55 -30.83 -16.39
C SER A 541 -41.26 -29.33 -16.20
N LYS A 542 -41.26 -28.83 -14.97
CA LYS A 542 -40.90 -27.41 -14.67
C LYS A 542 -39.43 -27.12 -14.88
N LYS A 543 -38.54 -28.11 -14.63
CA LYS A 543 -37.11 -27.97 -14.84
C LYS A 543 -36.73 -27.89 -16.30
N GLU A 544 -37.44 -28.58 -17.19
CA GLU A 544 -37.22 -28.60 -18.64
C GLU A 544 -37.74 -27.34 -19.35
N THR A 545 -38.50 -26.48 -18.66
CA THR A 545 -38.97 -25.20 -19.24
C THR A 545 -37.82 -24.28 -19.55
N ASN A 546 -37.65 -23.94 -20.85
CA ASN A 546 -36.62 -22.99 -21.29
C ASN A 546 -36.80 -21.63 -20.63
N ILE A 547 -35.77 -21.20 -19.89
CA ILE A 547 -35.70 -19.87 -19.30
C ILE A 547 -35.15 -18.93 -20.36
N THR A 548 -35.95 -17.97 -20.79
CA THR A 548 -35.47 -16.91 -21.68
C THR A 548 -34.65 -15.91 -20.90
N PRO A 549 -33.40 -15.64 -21.29
CA PRO A 549 -32.53 -14.72 -20.56
C PRO A 549 -33.13 -13.31 -20.52
N TYR A 550 -32.97 -12.63 -19.40
CA TYR A 550 -33.39 -11.26 -19.22
C TYR A 550 -32.44 -10.33 -19.99
N TYR A 551 -32.95 -9.55 -20.96
CA TYR A 551 -32.12 -8.64 -21.75
C TYR A 551 -31.88 -7.33 -21.03
N TYR A 552 -30.63 -6.91 -21.05
CA TYR A 552 -30.12 -5.73 -20.41
C TYR A 552 -29.91 -4.59 -21.37
N HIS A 553 -29.71 -3.40 -20.78
CA HIS A 553 -29.16 -2.23 -21.43
C HIS A 553 -27.86 -2.58 -22.17
N ASP A 554 -27.83 -2.36 -23.47
CA ASP A 554 -26.62 -2.43 -24.25
C ASP A 554 -25.81 -1.14 -24.02
N ALA A 555 -24.68 -1.28 -23.32
CA ALA A 555 -23.82 -0.14 -23.01
C ALA A 555 -23.21 0.52 -24.26
N VAL A 556 -23.22 -0.15 -25.41
CA VAL A 556 -22.68 0.36 -26.67
C VAL A 556 -23.71 1.19 -27.42
N SER A 557 -24.97 0.80 -27.38
CA SER A 557 -26.05 1.47 -28.12
C SER A 557 -26.73 2.57 -27.35
N ASN A 558 -26.50 2.72 -26.07
CA ASN A 558 -27.14 3.67 -25.15
C ASN A 558 -28.70 3.64 -25.23
N THR A 559 -29.26 2.51 -25.63
CA THR A 559 -30.73 2.33 -25.75
C THR A 559 -31.24 1.67 -24.47
N TYR A 560 -32.12 2.39 -23.78
CA TYR A 560 -32.91 1.85 -22.68
C TYR A 560 -34.01 0.94 -23.23
N THR A 561 -33.85 -0.35 -23.09
CA THR A 561 -35.00 -1.27 -23.18
C THR A 561 -35.79 -1.15 -21.89
N PRO A 562 -37.10 -0.93 -21.93
CA PRO A 562 -37.90 -0.84 -20.71
C PRO A 562 -37.71 -2.06 -19.85
N LYS A 563 -37.25 -1.85 -18.62
CA LYS A 563 -36.94 -2.91 -17.64
C LYS A 563 -38.16 -3.76 -17.22
N HIS A 564 -39.31 -3.48 -17.75
CA HIS A 564 -40.62 -4.04 -17.37
C HIS A 564 -41.31 -4.89 -18.43
N GLN A 565 -40.62 -5.26 -19.53
CA GLN A 565 -41.20 -6.28 -20.40
C GLN A 565 -41.06 -7.65 -19.70
N PHE A 566 -41.95 -7.91 -18.78
CA PHE A 566 -42.28 -9.24 -18.38
C PHE A 566 -42.72 -10.01 -19.61
N LEU A 567 -41.97 -11.06 -19.95
CA LEU A 567 -42.49 -12.01 -20.91
C LEU A 567 -43.86 -12.50 -20.37
N LYS A 568 -44.92 -12.33 -21.15
CA LYS A 568 -46.31 -12.59 -20.76
C LYS A 568 -46.61 -14.07 -20.40
N THR A 569 -45.63 -14.91 -20.34
CA THR A 569 -45.77 -16.37 -20.22
C THR A 569 -45.75 -16.93 -18.83
N GLY A 570 -45.77 -16.15 -17.79
CA GLY A 570 -46.04 -16.64 -16.40
C GLY A 570 -45.04 -17.68 -15.83
N GLN A 571 -44.00 -18.02 -16.55
CA GLN A 571 -43.10 -19.14 -16.26
C GLN A 571 -41.70 -18.73 -15.77
N ILE A 572 -41.32 -17.46 -15.87
CA ILE A 572 -40.00 -16.98 -15.44
C ILE A 572 -40.12 -16.37 -14.05
N ALA A 573 -39.54 -17.02 -13.08
CA ALA A 573 -39.40 -16.48 -11.75
C ALA A 573 -38.25 -15.43 -11.71
N THR A 574 -38.53 -14.28 -11.13
CA THR A 574 -37.55 -13.22 -10.94
C THR A 574 -37.45 -12.83 -9.47
N MET A 575 -36.26 -12.43 -9.05
CA MET A 575 -35.96 -11.94 -7.71
C MET A 575 -35.56 -10.48 -7.76
N GLY A 576 -36.18 -9.65 -6.96
CA GLY A 576 -35.81 -8.25 -6.79
C GLY A 576 -34.82 -8.04 -5.67
N VAL A 577 -34.37 -6.80 -5.52
CA VAL A 577 -33.51 -6.35 -4.42
C VAL A 577 -34.29 -6.45 -3.10
N ASN A 578 -33.63 -7.01 -2.08
CA ASN A 578 -34.23 -7.17 -0.76
C ASN A 578 -33.90 -6.00 0.17
N TYR A 579 -32.68 -5.51 0.15
CA TYR A 579 -32.24 -4.38 0.95
C TYR A 579 -31.14 -3.56 0.26
N ILE A 580 -31.10 -2.27 0.57
CA ILE A 580 -30.19 -1.29 -0.02
C ILE A 580 -29.47 -0.56 1.08
N CYS A 581 -28.17 -0.31 0.87
CA CYS A 581 -27.35 0.46 1.78
C CYS A 581 -26.56 1.49 0.98
N CYS A 582 -26.72 2.77 1.32
CA CYS A 582 -26.06 3.88 0.64
C CYS A 582 -25.16 4.65 1.60
N ASP A 583 -23.93 4.96 1.16
CA ASP A 583 -23.09 5.90 1.90
C ASP A 583 -23.67 7.31 1.88
N PHE A 584 -23.66 7.95 3.04
CA PHE A 584 -24.09 9.35 3.17
C PHE A 584 -23.03 10.25 3.84
N GLN A 585 -21.82 9.77 3.97
CA GLN A 585 -20.72 10.49 4.65
C GLN A 585 -20.09 11.62 3.82
N GLY A 586 -20.55 11.88 2.61
CA GLY A 586 -20.11 12.98 1.79
C GLY A 586 -20.24 14.37 2.41
N ASP A 587 -20.07 15.39 1.62
CA ASP A 587 -20.32 16.75 2.06
C ASP A 587 -21.80 16.98 2.37
N GLN A 588 -22.14 18.13 2.99
CA GLN A 588 -23.54 18.42 3.36
C GLN A 588 -24.48 18.43 2.16
N SER A 589 -23.99 18.79 0.98
CA SER A 589 -24.81 18.88 -0.24
C SER A 589 -25.18 17.50 -0.77
N GLN A 590 -24.25 16.53 -0.72
CA GLN A 590 -24.51 15.14 -1.09
C GLN A 590 -25.50 14.48 -0.14
N THR A 591 -25.28 14.64 1.15
CA THR A 591 -26.20 14.14 2.19
C THR A 591 -27.60 14.73 2.03
N ALA A 592 -27.71 16.03 1.79
CA ALA A 592 -29.01 16.71 1.56
C ALA A 592 -29.68 16.21 0.27
N GLY A 593 -28.93 15.98 -0.81
CA GLY A 593 -29.43 15.44 -2.08
C GLY A 593 -30.03 14.04 -1.91
N LEU A 594 -29.33 13.16 -1.20
CA LEU A 594 -29.82 11.80 -0.91
C LEU A 594 -31.06 11.81 -0.01
N PHE A 595 -31.07 12.65 1.02
CA PHE A 595 -32.26 12.80 1.88
C PHE A 595 -33.45 13.36 1.12
N ARG A 596 -33.21 14.31 0.21
CA ARG A 596 -34.28 14.86 -0.67
C ARG A 596 -34.84 13.77 -1.57
N PHE A 597 -33.96 12.99 -2.25
CA PHE A 597 -34.40 11.85 -3.06
C PHE A 597 -35.29 10.88 -2.28
N TYR A 598 -34.85 10.50 -1.07
CA TYR A 598 -35.60 9.60 -0.20
C TYR A 598 -36.97 10.20 0.19
N VAL A 599 -36.99 11.44 0.63
CA VAL A 599 -38.19 12.12 1.14
C VAL A 599 -39.20 12.36 0.01
N GLU A 600 -38.75 12.81 -1.17
CA GLU A 600 -39.61 13.08 -2.31
C GLU A 600 -40.23 11.82 -2.90
N ASN A 601 -39.50 10.70 -2.87
CA ASN A 601 -39.91 9.43 -3.46
C ASN A 601 -40.48 8.44 -2.44
N HIS A 602 -40.48 8.76 -1.14
CA HIS A 602 -40.98 7.87 -0.12
C HIS A 602 -42.47 7.49 -0.38
N PRO A 603 -42.90 6.22 -0.22
CA PRO A 603 -44.26 5.76 -0.52
C PRO A 603 -45.35 6.56 0.20
N ALA A 604 -45.08 7.09 1.39
CA ALA A 604 -46.00 7.93 2.12
C ALA A 604 -46.20 9.34 1.53
N ASN A 605 -45.30 9.76 0.60
CA ASN A 605 -45.40 11.07 -0.06
C ASN A 605 -46.18 10.90 -1.37
N GLU A 606 -47.50 10.93 -1.32
CA GLU A 606 -48.36 10.93 -2.50
C GLU A 606 -48.21 12.28 -3.21
N ARG A 607 -47.43 12.33 -4.30
CA ARG A 607 -47.47 13.49 -5.20
C ARG A 607 -48.86 13.54 -5.85
N VAL A 608 -49.57 14.64 -5.65
CA VAL A 608 -50.73 14.95 -6.48
C VAL A 608 -50.23 15.15 -7.91
N THR A 609 -50.47 14.17 -8.76
CA THR A 609 -50.10 14.15 -10.17
C THR A 609 -50.85 15.21 -10.93
N GLY A 610 -50.34 16.43 -10.94
CA GLY A 610 -50.77 17.48 -11.86
C GLY A 610 -49.67 17.91 -12.77
N ASN A 611 -49.40 17.15 -13.80
CA ASN A 611 -48.69 17.48 -15.03
C ASN A 611 -47.83 16.29 -15.50
N GLY A 612 -48.42 15.34 -16.19
CA GLY A 612 -47.80 14.64 -17.32
C GLY A 612 -46.57 13.72 -17.06
N TYR A 613 -46.16 13.47 -15.84
CA TYR A 613 -45.11 12.51 -15.55
C TYR A 613 -45.72 11.13 -15.28
N ALA A 614 -45.33 10.17 -16.08
CA ALA A 614 -45.75 8.80 -15.99
C ALA A 614 -45.66 8.28 -14.54
N GLU A 615 -46.75 7.75 -14.06
CA GLU A 615 -46.94 7.13 -12.75
C GLU A 615 -45.83 6.09 -12.47
N SER A 616 -44.83 6.48 -11.69
CA SER A 616 -44.12 5.44 -10.95
C SER A 616 -45.10 4.89 -9.95
N THR A 617 -45.48 3.63 -10.12
CA THR A 617 -46.51 3.01 -9.30
C THR A 617 -46.06 2.99 -7.81
N MET A 618 -47.00 3.05 -6.87
CA MET A 618 -46.71 2.92 -5.43
C MET A 618 -45.84 1.68 -5.12
N SER A 619 -45.95 0.64 -5.95
CA SER A 619 -45.14 -0.57 -5.84
C SER A 619 -43.64 -0.34 -6.11
N GLU A 620 -43.29 0.56 -7.04
CA GLU A 620 -41.88 0.88 -7.35
C GLU A 620 -41.25 1.70 -6.24
N ARG A 621 -41.97 2.56 -5.59
CA ARG A 621 -41.49 3.36 -4.46
C ARG A 621 -41.34 2.57 -3.17
N GLY A 622 -42.05 1.44 -3.03
CA GLY A 622 -41.95 0.55 -1.89
C GLY A 622 -40.52 0.06 -1.59
N ILE A 623 -39.63 0.10 -2.58
CA ILE A 623 -38.21 -0.25 -2.39
C ILE A 623 -37.51 0.71 -1.41
N LEU A 624 -37.97 1.94 -1.26
CA LEU A 624 -37.39 2.91 -0.33
C LEU A 624 -37.63 2.59 1.14
N GLU A 625 -38.64 1.77 1.47
CA GLU A 625 -38.82 1.26 2.83
C GLU A 625 -37.70 0.28 3.22
N LYS A 626 -36.93 -0.21 2.24
CA LYS A 626 -35.79 -1.11 2.39
C LYS A 626 -34.43 -0.40 2.23
N PHE A 627 -34.43 0.93 2.25
CA PHE A 627 -33.26 1.76 2.03
C PHE A 627 -32.63 2.19 3.34
N LEU A 628 -31.34 1.93 3.50
CA LEU A 628 -30.53 2.33 4.64
C LEU A 628 -29.47 3.35 4.23
N PHE A 629 -29.28 4.35 5.04
CA PHE A 629 -28.19 5.30 4.94
C PHE A 629 -27.11 4.92 5.94
N VAL A 630 -25.90 4.67 5.47
CA VAL A 630 -24.78 4.24 6.31
C VAL A 630 -23.68 5.26 6.35
N GLN A 631 -23.21 5.56 7.55
CA GLN A 631 -21.94 6.24 7.74
C GLN A 631 -20.89 5.23 8.20
N GLY A 632 -19.65 5.33 7.67
CA GLY A 632 -18.50 4.56 8.14
C GLY A 632 -18.19 4.91 9.60
N GLY A 633 -18.10 3.92 10.46
CA GLY A 633 -17.70 4.06 11.84
C GLY A 633 -16.29 3.50 12.04
N THR A 634 -15.35 4.31 12.55
CA THR A 634 -14.09 3.82 13.09
C THR A 634 -14.33 3.27 14.51
N PRO A 635 -13.81 2.09 14.84
CA PRO A 635 -13.89 1.59 16.22
C PRO A 635 -13.04 2.48 17.10
N SER A 636 -13.64 3.42 17.83
CA SER A 636 -12.94 4.08 18.91
C SER A 636 -12.67 3.10 20.03
N LYS A 637 -11.55 3.24 20.76
CA LYS A 637 -11.18 2.40 21.92
C LYS A 637 -12.29 2.27 22.98
N ARG A 638 -13.29 3.16 22.97
CA ARG A 638 -14.45 3.17 23.87
C ARG A 638 -15.71 2.50 23.32
N ASN A 639 -15.81 2.33 21.99
CA ASN A 639 -16.93 1.70 21.31
C ASN A 639 -16.43 0.45 20.61
N LYS A 640 -16.12 -0.60 21.37
CA LYS A 640 -16.05 -1.94 20.75
C LYS A 640 -17.42 -2.21 20.18
N PHE A 641 -17.52 -2.29 18.85
CA PHE A 641 -18.68 -2.91 18.24
C PHE A 641 -18.82 -4.30 18.88
N SER A 642 -19.94 -4.57 19.50
CA SER A 642 -20.36 -5.92 19.78
C SER A 642 -20.37 -6.70 18.46
N SER A 643 -20.73 -7.94 18.43
CA SER A 643 -20.78 -8.78 17.22
C SER A 643 -21.58 -8.19 16.03
N GLU A 644 -22.26 -7.07 16.21
CA GLU A 644 -23.07 -6.38 15.19
C GLU A 644 -22.21 -5.48 14.30
N LEU A 645 -22.26 -5.69 13.00
CA LEU A 645 -21.53 -4.90 12.00
C LEU A 645 -22.24 -3.58 11.63
N ILE A 646 -23.51 -3.44 11.97
CA ILE A 646 -24.34 -2.29 11.67
C ILE A 646 -25.26 -1.97 12.85
N ARG A 647 -25.45 -0.70 13.15
CA ARG A 647 -26.30 -0.23 14.23
C ARG A 647 -26.90 1.14 13.93
N PRO A 648 -28.04 1.54 14.54
CA PRO A 648 -28.59 2.87 14.39
C PRO A 648 -27.60 3.98 14.77
N VAL A 649 -27.62 5.05 13.99
CA VAL A 649 -26.85 6.27 14.29
C VAL A 649 -27.45 6.96 15.49
N LYS A 650 -26.64 7.47 16.40
CA LYS A 650 -27.10 8.47 17.36
C LYS A 650 -27.34 9.78 16.61
N GLU A 651 -28.57 10.30 16.66
CA GLU A 651 -28.91 11.57 16.05
C GLU A 651 -27.96 12.68 16.49
N THR A 652 -27.40 13.37 15.51
CA THR A 652 -26.54 14.53 15.74
C THR A 652 -27.29 15.80 15.32
N ARG A 653 -27.01 16.93 15.98
CA ARG A 653 -27.56 18.24 15.59
C ARG A 653 -27.33 18.53 14.09
N ARG A 654 -26.21 18.07 13.53
CA ARG A 654 -25.90 18.23 12.10
C ARG A 654 -26.90 17.50 11.22
N LEU A 655 -27.20 16.23 11.50
CA LEU A 655 -28.13 15.42 10.70
C LEU A 655 -29.54 15.96 10.81
N GLN A 656 -29.97 16.37 12.00
CA GLN A 656 -31.25 17.02 12.22
C GLN A 656 -31.36 18.31 11.38
N SER A 657 -30.34 19.18 11.39
CA SER A 657 -30.34 20.43 10.62
C SER A 657 -30.41 20.19 9.11
N ILE A 658 -29.71 19.15 8.59
CA ILE A 658 -29.76 18.78 7.17
C ILE A 658 -31.17 18.27 6.82
N ALA A 659 -31.72 17.37 7.62
CA ALA A 659 -33.05 16.82 7.43
C ALA A 659 -34.13 17.91 7.48
N GLU A 660 -34.12 18.81 8.48
CA GLU A 660 -35.02 19.93 8.59
C GLU A 660 -34.95 20.85 7.37
N ASN A 661 -33.75 21.15 6.85
CA ASN A 661 -33.60 21.94 5.63
C ASN A 661 -34.24 21.22 4.42
N VAL A 662 -34.02 19.91 4.27
CA VAL A 662 -34.67 19.14 3.21
C VAL A 662 -36.21 19.17 3.36
N PHE A 663 -36.75 18.92 4.55
CA PHE A 663 -38.20 18.94 4.80
C PHE A 663 -38.83 20.32 4.56
N ASN A 664 -38.08 21.41 4.84
CA ASN A 664 -38.60 22.76 4.61
C ASN A 664 -38.59 23.17 3.11
N ASN A 665 -37.71 22.56 2.32
CA ASN A 665 -37.56 22.83 0.91
C ASN A 665 -38.21 21.78 -0.01
N THR A 666 -38.91 20.79 0.57
CA THR A 666 -39.63 19.73 -0.16
C THR A 666 -41.11 19.81 0.12
N TYR A 667 -41.92 19.68 -0.94
CA TYR A 667 -43.37 19.67 -0.78
C TYR A 667 -43.83 18.33 -0.18
N ILE A 668 -44.32 18.36 1.05
CA ILE A 668 -44.87 17.21 1.76
C ILE A 668 -46.12 17.65 2.49
N GLU A 669 -47.16 16.82 2.42
CA GLU A 669 -48.37 17.05 3.26
C GLU A 669 -48.03 17.01 4.73
N ILE A 670 -48.50 18.01 5.50
CA ILE A 670 -48.14 18.16 6.92
C ILE A 670 -48.44 16.88 7.72
N ALA A 671 -49.56 16.20 7.42
CA ALA A 671 -49.95 14.96 8.09
C ALA A 671 -49.01 13.78 7.83
N LYS A 672 -48.23 13.81 6.76
CA LYS A 672 -47.31 12.74 6.38
C LYS A 672 -45.87 13.02 6.77
N ARG A 673 -45.56 14.30 7.06
CA ARG A 673 -44.20 14.76 7.37
C ARG A 673 -43.54 13.99 8.51
N GLU A 674 -44.24 13.78 9.61
CA GLU A 674 -43.73 13.07 10.79
C GLU A 674 -43.43 11.60 10.47
N ARG A 675 -44.32 10.93 9.70
CA ARG A 675 -44.11 9.55 9.27
C ARG A 675 -42.86 9.40 8.43
N ILE A 676 -42.65 10.28 7.46
CA ILE A 676 -41.48 10.26 6.54
C ILE A 676 -40.20 10.60 7.33
N ALA A 677 -40.28 11.57 8.25
CA ALA A 677 -39.16 11.93 9.10
C ALA A 677 -38.74 10.75 9.98
N ASN A 678 -39.66 10.08 10.64
CA ASN A 678 -39.40 8.88 11.45
C ASN A 678 -38.79 7.75 10.60
N ALA A 679 -39.29 7.53 9.37
CA ALA A 679 -38.72 6.57 8.44
C ALA A 679 -37.28 6.92 8.03
N LEU A 680 -36.99 8.18 7.70
CA LEU A 680 -35.66 8.66 7.38
C LEU A 680 -34.70 8.46 8.57
N PHE A 681 -35.07 8.90 9.77
CA PHE A 681 -34.19 8.78 10.93
C PHE A 681 -33.99 7.33 11.35
N SER A 682 -34.98 6.45 11.19
CA SER A 682 -34.82 5.02 11.46
C SER A 682 -33.94 4.30 10.44
N SER A 683 -33.77 4.86 9.23
CA SER A 683 -32.91 4.31 8.19
C SER A 683 -31.44 4.72 8.33
N LEU A 684 -31.11 5.63 9.28
CA LEU A 684 -29.73 6.10 9.48
C LEU A 684 -28.92 5.12 10.34
N MET A 685 -27.84 4.60 9.79
CA MET A 685 -27.02 3.55 10.39
C MET A 685 -25.54 3.94 10.46
N THR A 686 -24.84 3.36 11.40
CA THR A 686 -23.36 3.33 11.43
C THR A 686 -22.90 1.91 11.11
N GLY A 687 -22.04 1.77 10.10
CA GLY A 687 -21.48 0.50 9.67
C GLY A 687 -20.00 0.37 10.01
N TRP A 688 -19.55 -0.83 10.37
CA TRP A 688 -18.16 -1.12 10.59
C TRP A 688 -17.45 -1.50 9.27
N VAL A 689 -17.20 -0.49 8.44
CA VAL A 689 -16.66 -0.63 7.07
C VAL A 689 -15.33 -1.39 7.06
N SER A 690 -14.35 -1.00 7.88
CA SER A 690 -13.04 -1.67 7.95
C SER A 690 -13.16 -3.16 8.32
N LYS A 691 -14.11 -3.52 9.19
CA LYS A 691 -14.32 -4.93 9.54
C LYS A 691 -14.93 -5.75 8.40
N VAL A 692 -15.80 -5.15 7.61
CA VAL A 692 -16.34 -5.81 6.41
C VAL A 692 -15.26 -5.96 5.34
N LYS A 693 -14.41 -4.94 5.13
CA LYS A 693 -13.23 -5.05 4.26
C LYS A 693 -12.32 -6.19 4.72
N GLU A 694 -12.10 -6.34 6.02
CA GLU A 694 -11.34 -7.47 6.57
C GLU A 694 -12.02 -8.83 6.29
N ILE A 695 -13.35 -8.92 6.43
CA ILE A 695 -14.09 -10.15 6.08
C ILE A 695 -13.88 -10.53 4.61
N PHE A 696 -13.84 -9.56 3.72
CA PHE A 696 -13.63 -9.81 2.30
C PHE A 696 -12.17 -10.14 1.96
N LEU A 697 -11.24 -9.31 2.41
CA LEU A 697 -9.88 -9.21 1.91
C LEU A 697 -8.81 -9.75 2.86
N ASN A 698 -9.16 -10.26 4.04
CA ASN A 698 -8.16 -10.78 4.95
C ASN A 698 -7.38 -11.93 4.26
N PRO A 699 -6.03 -11.83 4.16
CA PRO A 699 -5.21 -12.78 3.40
C PRO A 699 -5.29 -14.23 3.88
N TYR A 700 -5.72 -14.46 5.11
CA TYR A 700 -5.75 -15.82 5.71
C TYR A 700 -7.14 -16.43 5.78
N ASN A 701 -8.17 -15.60 5.97
CA ASN A 701 -9.52 -16.08 6.20
C ASN A 701 -10.59 -15.24 5.50
N GLY A 702 -10.18 -14.26 4.70
CA GLY A 702 -11.08 -13.46 3.87
C GLY A 702 -11.83 -14.31 2.85
N LEU A 703 -13.02 -13.88 2.49
CA LEU A 703 -13.89 -14.67 1.59
C LEU A 703 -13.26 -14.94 0.22
N VAL A 704 -12.41 -14.02 -0.28
CA VAL A 704 -11.71 -14.16 -1.58
C VAL A 704 -10.51 -15.10 -1.50
N HIS A 705 -9.98 -15.36 -0.30
CA HIS A 705 -8.77 -16.18 -0.10
C HIS A 705 -9.06 -17.59 0.42
N ARG A 706 -10.33 -17.91 0.64
CA ARG A 706 -10.71 -19.28 1.05
C ARG A 706 -10.68 -20.23 -0.12
N GLU A 707 -10.33 -21.46 0.12
CA GLU A 707 -10.41 -22.55 -0.85
C GLU A 707 -11.59 -23.46 -0.52
N PRO A 708 -12.59 -23.54 -1.37
CA PRO A 708 -12.83 -22.73 -2.58
C PRO A 708 -13.27 -21.29 -2.24
N CYS A 709 -13.09 -20.38 -3.21
CA CYS A 709 -13.43 -18.98 -3.03
C CYS A 709 -14.91 -18.80 -2.64
N LEU A 710 -15.16 -17.99 -1.60
CA LEU A 710 -16.52 -17.72 -1.11
C LEU A 710 -17.07 -16.35 -1.53
N LEU A 711 -16.28 -15.56 -2.26
CA LEU A 711 -16.73 -14.35 -2.94
C LEU A 711 -16.31 -14.43 -4.40
N GLU A 712 -17.25 -14.44 -5.30
CA GLU A 712 -17.06 -14.60 -6.74
C GLU A 712 -17.69 -13.44 -7.50
N PHE A 713 -17.31 -13.29 -8.77
CA PHE A 713 -17.79 -12.26 -9.68
C PHE A 713 -18.51 -12.85 -10.87
N ALA A 714 -19.65 -12.31 -11.23
CA ALA A 714 -20.38 -12.69 -12.42
C ALA A 714 -19.55 -12.48 -13.70
N GLN A 715 -19.81 -13.26 -14.73
CA GLN A 715 -19.03 -13.21 -15.98
C GLN A 715 -19.28 -11.94 -16.81
N ASN A 716 -20.36 -11.21 -16.55
CA ASN A 716 -20.67 -9.93 -17.19
C ASN A 716 -19.86 -8.75 -16.63
N LEU A 717 -19.19 -8.92 -15.47
CA LEU A 717 -18.33 -7.90 -14.91
C LEU A 717 -17.00 -7.86 -15.65
N THR A 718 -16.41 -6.69 -15.79
CA THR A 718 -15.12 -6.50 -16.44
C THR A 718 -13.96 -6.86 -15.50
N ASP A 719 -12.76 -6.99 -16.04
CA ASP A 719 -11.56 -7.15 -15.21
C ASP A 719 -11.26 -5.89 -14.40
N ASP A 720 -11.62 -4.71 -14.93
CA ASP A 720 -11.51 -3.45 -14.19
C ASP A 720 -12.44 -3.41 -12.97
N ASP A 721 -13.64 -4.02 -13.06
CA ASP A 721 -14.55 -4.12 -11.91
C ASP A 721 -13.96 -5.01 -10.81
N ILE A 722 -13.34 -6.13 -11.20
CA ILE A 722 -12.67 -7.03 -10.26
C ILE A 722 -11.44 -6.34 -9.65
N GLN A 723 -10.64 -5.65 -10.47
CA GLN A 723 -9.51 -4.86 -9.99
C GLN A 723 -9.98 -3.77 -9.01
N GLY A 724 -11.11 -3.10 -9.29
CA GLY A 724 -11.71 -2.13 -8.39
C GLY A 724 -12.14 -2.70 -7.05
N PHE A 725 -12.49 -3.97 -6.97
CA PHE A 725 -12.74 -4.66 -5.71
C PHE A 725 -11.46 -4.87 -4.89
N PHE A 726 -10.31 -5.13 -5.55
CA PHE A 726 -9.00 -5.26 -4.89
C PHE A 726 -8.22 -3.94 -4.81
N SER A 727 -8.90 -2.82 -4.82
CA SER A 727 -8.35 -1.47 -4.91
C SER A 727 -7.77 -0.89 -3.64
N GLU A 728 -7.93 -1.55 -2.51
CA GLU A 728 -7.44 -1.07 -1.22
C GLU A 728 -6.53 -2.08 -0.54
N GLU A 729 -5.56 -1.55 0.17
CA GLU A 729 -4.64 -2.32 1.00
C GLU A 729 -4.82 -1.99 2.48
N ARG A 730 -4.59 -2.98 3.32
CA ARG A 730 -4.67 -2.85 4.78
C ARG A 730 -3.37 -2.26 5.31
N ILE A 731 -3.45 -1.12 5.99
CA ILE A 731 -2.33 -0.49 6.70
C ILE A 731 -2.54 -0.65 8.19
N SER A 732 -1.58 -1.27 8.86
CA SER A 732 -1.62 -1.49 10.30
C SER A 732 -0.89 -0.39 11.07
N PHE A 733 -1.52 0.13 12.12
CA PHE A 733 -0.92 1.09 13.03
C PHE A 733 -0.40 0.40 14.29
N VAL A 734 0.90 0.55 14.52
CA VAL A 734 1.58 -0.07 15.66
C VAL A 734 1.76 0.96 16.77
N ASN A 735 1.50 0.58 18.02
CA ASN A 735 1.78 1.46 19.15
C ASN A 735 3.29 1.52 19.45
N LYS A 736 3.70 2.39 20.39
CA LYS A 736 5.11 2.55 20.83
C LYS A 736 5.74 1.23 21.36
N LYS A 737 4.95 0.19 21.59
CA LYS A 737 5.38 -1.15 22.05
C LYS A 737 5.43 -2.18 20.90
N GLY A 738 5.23 -1.75 19.65
CA GLY A 738 5.23 -2.65 18.50
C GLY A 738 4.00 -3.56 18.38
N ILE A 739 2.94 -3.31 19.16
CA ILE A 739 1.71 -4.08 19.10
C ILE A 739 0.75 -3.38 18.14
N GLU A 740 0.19 -4.12 17.18
CA GLU A 740 -0.87 -3.60 16.31
C GLU A 740 -2.06 -3.17 17.17
N ASN A 741 -2.37 -1.87 17.11
CA ASN A 741 -3.48 -1.29 17.88
C ASN A 741 -4.72 -1.09 17.03
N ASP A 742 -4.53 -0.84 15.74
CA ASP A 742 -5.59 -0.52 14.79
C ASP A 742 -5.10 -0.75 13.36
N TYR A 743 -6.01 -0.84 12.42
CA TYR A 743 -5.70 -0.91 10.99
C TYR A 743 -6.73 -0.09 10.21
N GLU A 744 -6.29 0.43 9.07
CA GLU A 744 -7.15 1.11 8.10
C GLU A 744 -6.91 0.53 6.71
N TYR A 745 -7.92 0.64 5.85
CA TYR A 745 -7.79 0.31 4.44
C TYR A 745 -7.58 1.59 3.65
N HIS A 746 -6.53 1.62 2.83
CA HIS A 746 -6.17 2.77 2.01
C HIS A 746 -6.18 2.41 0.53
N PRO A 747 -6.65 3.32 -0.35
CA PRO A 747 -6.67 3.09 -1.78
C PRO A 747 -5.28 2.86 -2.35
N VAL A 748 -5.14 1.86 -3.20
CA VAL A 748 -3.94 1.64 -4.01
C VAL A 748 -3.88 2.71 -5.10
N SER A 749 -2.74 3.38 -5.24
CA SER A 749 -2.59 4.50 -6.19
C SER A 749 -3.00 4.09 -7.62
N GLY A 750 -3.91 4.85 -8.20
CA GLY A 750 -4.36 4.70 -9.59
C GLY A 750 -5.51 3.72 -9.81
N ILE A 751 -5.97 3.01 -8.78
CA ILE A 751 -7.12 2.10 -8.84
C ILE A 751 -8.31 2.75 -8.13
N ARG A 752 -9.51 2.54 -8.65
CA ARG A 752 -10.75 3.02 -8.05
C ARG A 752 -11.26 2.04 -7.00
N ASN A 753 -11.71 2.54 -5.85
CA ASN A 753 -12.21 1.72 -4.73
C ASN A 753 -13.74 1.62 -4.65
N GLU A 754 -14.47 2.26 -5.53
CA GLU A 754 -15.93 2.36 -5.44
C GLU A 754 -16.63 0.99 -5.47
N VAL A 755 -16.08 0.02 -6.24
CA VAL A 755 -16.63 -1.34 -6.29
C VAL A 755 -16.52 -2.04 -4.93
N LEU A 756 -15.38 -1.91 -4.27
CA LEU A 756 -15.18 -2.46 -2.93
C LEU A 756 -16.12 -1.80 -1.91
N ASP A 757 -16.21 -0.48 -1.93
CA ASP A 757 -17.05 0.27 -1.00
C ASP A 757 -18.53 -0.09 -1.20
N CYS A 758 -19.02 -0.15 -2.44
CA CYS A 758 -20.38 -0.63 -2.72
C CYS A 758 -20.60 -2.08 -2.24
N CYS A 759 -19.64 -2.99 -2.41
CA CYS A 759 -19.73 -4.35 -1.87
C CYS A 759 -19.83 -4.36 -0.33
N VAL A 760 -19.08 -3.48 0.33
CA VAL A 760 -19.14 -3.31 1.80
C VAL A 760 -20.53 -2.87 2.24
N TYR A 761 -21.11 -1.85 1.57
CA TYR A 761 -22.45 -1.37 1.91
C TYR A 761 -23.52 -2.43 1.63
N ALA A 762 -23.45 -3.15 0.52
CA ALA A 762 -24.35 -4.26 0.24
C ALA A 762 -24.26 -5.37 1.30
N TYR A 763 -23.06 -5.66 1.81
CA TYR A 763 -22.90 -6.65 2.89
C TYR A 763 -23.45 -6.16 4.24
N LEU A 764 -23.33 -4.87 4.52
CA LEU A 764 -23.96 -4.25 5.70
C LEU A 764 -25.48 -4.34 5.61
N ALA A 765 -26.07 -4.12 4.41
CA ALA A 765 -27.50 -4.32 4.18
C ALA A 765 -27.94 -5.76 4.47
N LYS A 766 -27.15 -6.78 4.08
CA LYS A 766 -27.40 -8.18 4.46
C LYS A 766 -27.45 -8.35 5.97
N ASN A 767 -26.47 -7.82 6.68
CA ASN A 767 -26.39 -7.99 8.15
C ASN A 767 -27.57 -7.35 8.87
N TYR A 768 -28.05 -6.23 8.39
CA TYR A 768 -29.27 -5.62 8.89
C TYR A 768 -30.50 -6.49 8.62
N PHE A 769 -30.65 -6.97 7.39
CA PHE A 769 -31.78 -7.74 6.95
C PHE A 769 -31.91 -9.11 7.64
N VAL A 770 -30.79 -9.77 7.88
CA VAL A 770 -30.75 -11.09 8.58
C VAL A 770 -31.39 -11.03 9.98
N ALA A 771 -31.39 -9.87 10.62
CA ALA A 771 -32.05 -9.67 11.90
C ALA A 771 -33.58 -9.45 11.77
N SER A 772 -34.11 -9.24 10.55
CA SER A 772 -35.50 -8.88 10.31
C SER A 772 -36.47 -10.09 10.40
N PRO A 773 -37.77 -9.85 10.72
CA PRO A 773 -38.80 -10.89 10.61
C PRO A 773 -38.99 -11.42 9.18
N GLU A 774 -38.85 -10.54 8.17
CA GLU A 774 -38.96 -10.89 6.75
C GLU A 774 -37.95 -11.96 6.33
N TYR A 775 -36.72 -11.87 6.85
CA TYR A 775 -35.68 -12.87 6.58
C TYR A 775 -36.09 -14.24 7.20
N LYS A 776 -36.67 -14.26 8.38
CA LYS A 776 -37.15 -15.50 8.99
C LYS A 776 -38.24 -16.16 8.17
N ASP A 777 -39.17 -15.38 7.65
CA ASP A 777 -40.23 -15.86 6.74
C ASP A 777 -39.65 -16.48 5.47
N ILE A 778 -38.65 -15.83 4.84
CA ILE A 778 -37.97 -16.37 3.67
C ILE A 778 -37.34 -17.72 4.00
N LEU A 779 -36.63 -17.82 5.13
CA LEU A 779 -36.01 -19.09 5.55
C LEU A 779 -37.03 -20.20 5.78
N VAL A 780 -38.19 -19.91 6.42
CA VAL A 780 -39.26 -20.89 6.64
C VAL A 780 -39.82 -21.38 5.30
N ARG A 781 -40.05 -20.49 4.34
CA ARG A 781 -40.55 -20.87 3.00
C ARG A 781 -39.54 -21.74 2.24
N ILE A 782 -38.28 -21.36 2.26
CA ILE A 782 -37.21 -22.16 1.67
C ILE A 782 -37.14 -23.56 2.25
N GLU A 783 -37.15 -23.65 3.60
CA GLU A 783 -37.04 -24.91 4.30
C GLU A 783 -38.27 -25.83 4.01
N LYS A 784 -39.47 -25.24 3.96
CA LYS A 784 -40.68 -25.97 3.56
C LYS A 784 -40.58 -26.51 2.15
N SER A 785 -40.14 -25.68 1.15
CA SER A 785 -39.94 -26.09 -0.22
C SER A 785 -38.91 -27.20 -0.37
N ARG A 786 -37.79 -27.08 0.36
CA ARG A 786 -36.72 -28.09 0.41
C ARG A 786 -37.21 -29.44 0.95
N LYS A 787 -37.93 -29.44 2.06
CA LYS A 787 -38.49 -30.66 2.68
C LYS A 787 -39.49 -31.35 1.76
N ASN A 788 -40.34 -30.58 1.11
CA ASN A 788 -41.29 -31.11 0.13
C ASN A 788 -40.61 -31.86 -1.01
N LEU A 789 -39.59 -31.22 -1.63
CA LEU A 789 -38.84 -31.86 -2.73
C LEU A 789 -38.10 -33.12 -2.26
N LYS A 790 -37.44 -33.06 -1.11
CA LYS A 790 -36.72 -34.21 -0.54
C LYS A 790 -37.66 -35.41 -0.32
N SER A 791 -38.85 -35.17 0.26
CA SER A 791 -39.87 -36.20 0.45
C SER A 791 -40.37 -36.78 -0.87
N LEU A 792 -40.54 -35.99 -1.92
CA LEU A 792 -40.94 -36.51 -3.26
C LEU A 792 -39.88 -37.41 -3.87
N ILE A 793 -38.60 -37.06 -3.76
CA ILE A 793 -37.49 -37.87 -4.27
C ILE A 793 -37.38 -39.19 -3.51
N GLU A 794 -37.50 -39.15 -2.16
CA GLU A 794 -37.45 -40.33 -1.31
C GLU A 794 -38.60 -41.31 -1.65
N ASN A 795 -39.82 -40.78 -1.80
CA ASN A 795 -40.99 -41.59 -2.17
C ASN A 795 -40.85 -42.27 -3.52
N GLU A 796 -40.21 -41.60 -4.50
CA GLU A 796 -40.00 -42.17 -5.82
C GLU A 796 -38.92 -43.23 -5.83
N LEU A 797 -37.82 -42.98 -5.06
CA LEU A 797 -36.76 -43.98 -4.86
C LEU A 797 -37.29 -45.26 -4.18
N GLU A 798 -38.22 -45.13 -3.23
CA GLU A 798 -38.90 -46.27 -2.60
C GLU A 798 -39.80 -47.02 -3.57
N LYS A 799 -40.54 -46.35 -4.45
CA LYS A 799 -41.35 -46.96 -5.48
C LYS A 799 -40.49 -47.76 -6.47
N ASN A 800 -39.37 -47.17 -6.92
CA ASN A 800 -38.45 -47.84 -7.83
C ASN A 800 -37.71 -49.03 -7.20
N LYS A 801 -37.56 -49.09 -5.89
CA LYS A 801 -37.03 -50.24 -5.16
C LYS A 801 -38.04 -51.38 -5.02
N LYS A 802 -39.35 -51.08 -5.11
CA LYS A 802 -40.43 -52.05 -5.00
C LYS A 802 -40.90 -52.65 -6.34
N GLN A 803 -40.51 -52.03 -7.46
CA GLN A 803 -40.57 -52.57 -8.79
C GLN A 803 -39.28 -53.37 -9.13
#